data_96ec3aee74f8550a0a8238d8aa4bfcfa
#
_entry.id   96ec3aee74f8550a0a8238d8aa4bfcfa
#
_cell.length_a   1.000
_cell.length_b   1.000
_cell.length_c   1.000
_cell.angle_alpha   90.00
_cell.angle_beta   90.00
_cell.angle_gamma   90.00
#
_symmetry.space_group_name_H-M   'P 1'
#
loop_
_entity.id
_entity.type
_entity.pdbx_description
1 polymer ?
#
loop_
_entity_poly.entity_id
_entity_poly.type
_entity_poly.pdbx_seq_one_letter_code
_entity_poly.pdbx_strand_id
1 'polypeptide(L)'
;MAITFNETTRIFTLTTAHTTYQMQADAQGYLLHLYYGARTAGEMDYLLNYGDRGFSGNPNSAGSDRTYSLDALPQEYPSLGTGDFRNYALNIENADGSQCCNPVYITHEIAAGKYTLKGLPFVRAEENEAETLKIILEDPVTKVELHLLYGVLEKEDIITRSVIIKNAGKAPVTVKKAQSACLDFLHGDYDLIKFYGRHAMERNMERMPVSHESTRIGSRRGTSSHQYNPGVILAGKNTNEDSGSCYGMLFVYSGNFLVEAEKDQYDQTRIQMGLTDELFAYPLEAGAEFTAPEVILSYTNKGLSRLSQQYHHCIMNHICQGKYVHANRPVLINSWEAAYFDFTGDTIVELAKEAQALGIDMVVMDDGWFGKRNDDNSSLGDWYVNEEKLGGTLTKLIERVNAEGVKFGIWIEPEMVSEDSDLYREHPDWEITIPGRKPVRSRNQLVLDFSRKEVRDEIFKRICAVLDQGNVEYIKWDMNRSLADIYAPNVTYDYVLGVYDFLEKLTNRYPDILIEGCSGGGGRFDAGMLYYTPQIWCSDNTDAINRTRIQYGTSFFYPVAAMGSHVSAVPNHQTGRVTSMHTRGVAAMSGTFGYELNPALLNAKEKAEIRAQLAQYREYQELIREGDYYRLSNPFQDNFAAWMVVSDDRSKALVSVIRLTAEANPPAAYVTLKGMEEDAFYREKTTGKVYPGAALMEAGILLPAAVSEYEAYQIELERV
;
A
#
# COMPACT_ATOMS: atom_id res chain seq x y z
N MET A 1 25.49 16.26 2.32
CA MET A 1 24.64 16.10 3.51
C MET A 1 23.25 16.57 3.16
N ALA A 2 22.31 15.67 3.25
CA ALA A 2 20.89 15.97 3.03
C ALA A 2 20.26 16.70 4.22
N ILE A 3 20.88 16.59 5.41
CA ILE A 3 20.38 17.18 6.65
C ILE A 3 21.42 18.16 7.22
N THR A 4 20.97 19.37 7.56
CA THR A 4 21.79 20.39 8.24
C THR A 4 21.02 21.03 9.38
N PHE A 5 21.75 21.53 10.39
CA PHE A 5 21.22 22.30 11.51
C PHE A 5 22.03 23.59 11.68
N ASN A 6 21.35 24.72 11.72
CA ASN A 6 21.94 26.00 12.04
C ASN A 6 21.80 26.26 13.55
N GLU A 7 22.89 26.24 14.28
CA GLU A 7 22.89 26.44 15.74
C GLU A 7 22.41 27.85 16.17
N THR A 8 22.59 28.88 15.34
CA THR A 8 22.19 30.26 15.66
C THR A 8 20.70 30.47 15.53
N THR A 9 20.09 30.01 14.41
CA THR A 9 18.67 30.17 14.13
C THR A 9 17.85 28.96 14.62
N ARG A 10 18.54 27.88 15.00
CA ARG A 10 17.94 26.59 15.43
C ARG A 10 17.01 25.97 14.36
N ILE A 11 17.38 26.19 13.10
CA ILE A 11 16.64 25.67 11.93
C ILE A 11 17.29 24.39 11.45
N PHE A 12 16.46 23.35 11.31
CA PHE A 12 16.77 22.11 10.61
C PHE A 12 16.34 22.23 9.16
N THR A 13 17.24 21.87 8.25
CA THR A 13 16.95 21.81 6.80
C THR A 13 17.23 20.41 6.30
N LEU A 14 16.21 19.77 5.75
CA LEU A 14 16.28 18.49 5.07
C LEU A 14 16.12 18.74 3.57
N THR A 15 17.02 18.19 2.77
CA THR A 15 17.08 18.43 1.32
C THR A 15 17.08 17.12 0.56
N THR A 16 16.23 17.00 -0.45
CA THR A 16 16.32 15.93 -1.44
C THR A 16 16.80 16.49 -2.79
N ALA A 17 16.79 15.69 -3.85
CA ALA A 17 17.17 16.15 -5.17
C ALA A 17 16.34 17.38 -5.63
N HIS A 18 15.05 17.40 -5.32
CA HIS A 18 14.12 18.43 -5.80
C HIS A 18 13.30 19.09 -4.70
N THR A 19 13.48 18.74 -3.41
CA THR A 19 12.67 19.28 -2.32
C THR A 19 13.51 19.85 -1.18
N THR A 20 12.91 20.77 -0.42
CA THR A 20 13.41 21.26 0.85
C THR A 20 12.32 21.16 1.90
N TYR A 21 12.67 20.68 3.09
CA TYR A 21 11.82 20.63 4.26
C TYR A 21 12.53 21.35 5.41
N GLN A 22 11.86 22.32 6.05
CA GLN A 22 12.44 23.08 7.16
C GLN A 22 11.54 23.14 8.36
N MET A 23 12.14 23.09 9.54
CA MET A 23 11.51 23.28 10.83
C MET A 23 12.47 24.02 11.77
N GLN A 24 11.90 24.70 12.76
CA GLN A 24 12.66 25.50 13.74
C GLN A 24 12.30 25.08 15.17
N ALA A 25 13.32 24.83 15.99
CA ALA A 25 13.15 24.82 17.44
C ALA A 25 13.21 26.26 17.94
N ASP A 26 12.07 26.86 18.24
CA ASP A 26 11.96 28.28 18.54
C ASP A 26 12.50 28.66 19.93
N ALA A 27 12.39 29.95 20.29
CA ALA A 27 12.87 30.45 21.56
C ALA A 27 12.10 29.93 22.78
N GLN A 28 10.84 29.49 22.58
CA GLN A 28 9.99 28.92 23.64
C GLN A 28 10.19 27.40 23.78
N GLY A 29 10.97 26.81 22.87
CA GLY A 29 11.24 25.37 22.81
C GLY A 29 10.26 24.56 21.98
N TYR A 30 9.28 25.19 21.30
CA TYR A 30 8.37 24.48 20.42
C TYR A 30 9.03 24.22 19.07
N LEU A 31 8.69 23.10 18.44
CA LEU A 31 9.15 22.75 17.10
C LEU A 31 8.10 23.19 16.07
N LEU A 32 8.43 24.27 15.36
CA LEU A 32 7.55 24.89 14.36
C LEU A 32 7.90 24.39 12.96
N HIS A 33 6.86 24.10 12.16
CA HIS A 33 7.01 23.81 10.73
C HIS A 33 7.22 25.11 9.96
N LEU A 34 8.22 25.16 9.08
CA LEU A 34 8.50 26.37 8.28
C LEU A 34 8.13 26.18 6.82
N TYR A 35 8.57 25.10 6.20
CA TYR A 35 8.44 24.91 4.77
C TYR A 35 8.55 23.43 4.38
N TYR A 36 7.72 23.01 3.43
CA TYR A 36 7.91 21.80 2.65
C TYR A 36 7.48 22.08 1.21
N GLY A 37 8.38 21.88 0.25
CA GLY A 37 8.09 22.18 -1.15
C GLY A 37 9.31 22.05 -2.06
N ALA A 38 9.29 22.76 -3.18
CA ALA A 38 10.38 22.74 -4.15
C ALA A 38 11.72 23.10 -3.51
N ARG A 39 12.81 22.48 -3.99
CA ARG A 39 14.15 22.73 -3.49
C ARG A 39 14.50 24.20 -3.57
N THR A 40 14.94 24.76 -2.45
CA THR A 40 15.35 26.16 -2.35
C THR A 40 16.49 26.30 -1.35
N ALA A 41 17.17 27.44 -1.40
CA ALA A 41 18.20 27.81 -0.44
C ALA A 41 17.72 28.93 0.50
N GLY A 42 18.35 29.03 1.65
CA GLY A 42 18.03 30.04 2.68
C GLY A 42 17.07 29.46 3.76
N GLU A 43 16.77 30.33 4.72
CA GLU A 43 15.93 30.01 5.86
C GLU A 43 14.54 30.63 5.70
N MET A 44 13.50 29.89 6.09
CA MET A 44 12.10 30.23 5.81
C MET A 44 11.36 30.72 7.07
N ASP A 45 12.06 31.08 8.14
CA ASP A 45 11.48 31.60 9.38
C ASP A 45 10.70 32.91 9.18
N TYR A 46 11.02 33.68 8.13
CA TYR A 46 10.26 34.87 7.72
C TYR A 46 8.78 34.57 7.36
N LEU A 47 8.42 33.31 7.11
CA LEU A 47 7.06 32.89 6.85
C LEU A 47 6.19 32.85 8.14
N LEU A 48 6.82 32.77 9.31
CA LEU A 48 6.09 32.77 10.58
C LEU A 48 5.42 34.14 10.84
N ASN A 49 4.15 34.12 11.14
CA ASN A 49 3.37 35.33 11.40
C ASN A 49 2.99 35.44 12.88
N TYR A 50 3.63 36.39 13.56
CA TYR A 50 3.39 36.72 14.96
C TYR A 50 2.43 37.93 15.05
N GLY A 51 1.11 37.68 14.91
CA GLY A 51 0.09 38.71 15.05
C GLY A 51 -0.73 38.53 16.35
N ASP A 52 -1.15 39.64 16.98
CA ASP A 52 -2.09 39.57 18.11
C ASP A 52 -3.39 38.87 17.65
N ARG A 53 -3.66 37.69 18.19
CA ARG A 53 -4.81 36.84 17.86
C ARG A 53 -5.98 37.02 18.83
N GLY A 54 -5.97 38.07 19.63
CA GLY A 54 -7.07 38.43 20.50
C GLY A 54 -7.30 37.45 21.64
N PHE A 55 -8.19 36.49 21.44
CA PHE A 55 -8.60 35.51 22.44
C PHE A 55 -7.88 34.16 22.34
N SER A 56 -6.97 33.98 21.39
CA SER A 56 -6.17 32.76 21.32
C SER A 56 -5.22 32.66 22.51
N GLY A 57 -5.10 31.45 23.07
CA GLY A 57 -4.22 31.17 24.20
C GLY A 57 -2.74 31.33 23.81
N ASN A 58 -1.92 31.76 24.75
CA ASN A 58 -0.48 31.75 24.61
C ASN A 58 0.17 30.94 25.74
N PRO A 59 1.27 30.20 25.47
CA PRO A 59 2.00 29.46 26.49
C PRO A 59 2.52 30.37 27.61
N ASN A 60 2.55 29.88 28.85
CA ASN A 60 3.04 30.65 29.99
C ASN A 60 4.50 31.15 29.76
N SER A 61 5.33 30.40 29.04
CA SER A 61 6.69 30.76 28.67
C SER A 61 6.77 32.02 27.80
N ALA A 62 5.74 32.34 27.02
CA ALA A 62 5.65 33.56 26.23
C ALA A 62 5.26 34.80 27.08
N GLY A 63 4.90 34.63 28.33
CA GLY A 63 4.54 35.72 29.26
C GLY A 63 3.32 36.49 28.80
N SER A 64 3.45 37.80 28.65
CA SER A 64 2.38 38.70 28.20
C SER A 64 2.34 38.91 26.68
N ASP A 65 3.14 38.20 25.91
CA ASP A 65 3.20 38.33 24.45
C ASP A 65 1.97 37.66 23.81
N ARG A 66 0.97 38.44 23.46
CA ARG A 66 -0.26 38.00 22.80
C ARG A 66 -0.08 37.70 21.32
N THR A 67 1.09 37.98 20.73
CA THR A 67 1.41 37.62 19.36
C THR A 67 1.90 36.19 19.19
N TYR A 68 2.27 35.55 20.30
CA TYR A 68 2.69 34.15 20.30
C TYR A 68 1.52 33.23 20.70
N SER A 69 1.02 32.46 19.77
CA SER A 69 -0.07 31.50 20.03
C SER A 69 0.12 30.23 19.21
N LEU A 70 0.14 29.08 19.89
CA LEU A 70 0.18 27.77 19.23
C LEU A 70 -1.09 27.45 18.44
N ASP A 71 -2.21 28.13 18.74
CA ASP A 71 -3.46 28.00 17.96
C ASP A 71 -3.38 28.65 16.55
N ALA A 72 -2.30 29.38 16.26
CA ALA A 72 -2.07 30.04 14.98
C ALA A 72 -0.72 29.73 14.34
N LEU A 73 0.27 29.32 15.14
CA LEU A 73 1.60 28.96 14.63
C LEU A 73 1.59 27.54 14.04
N PRO A 74 2.29 27.29 12.94
CA PRO A 74 2.41 25.96 12.36
C PRO A 74 3.31 25.09 13.24
N GLN A 75 2.85 23.91 13.59
CA GLN A 75 3.58 22.99 14.46
C GLN A 75 3.99 21.72 13.72
N GLU A 76 5.17 21.24 14.04
CA GLU A 76 5.71 20.01 13.48
C GLU A 76 5.04 18.77 14.08
N TYR A 77 4.67 18.83 15.37
CA TYR A 77 4.01 17.74 16.07
C TYR A 77 3.10 18.27 17.21
N PRO A 78 1.90 18.77 16.87
CA PRO A 78 0.99 19.38 17.84
C PRO A 78 0.47 18.35 18.86
N SER A 79 0.44 18.74 20.12
CA SER A 79 -0.02 17.93 21.25
C SER A 79 -1.27 18.52 21.89
N LEU A 80 -2.19 17.64 22.36
CA LEU A 80 -3.37 18.04 23.11
C LEU A 80 -2.99 18.74 24.43
N GLY A 81 -3.69 19.81 24.77
CA GLY A 81 -3.55 20.52 26.05
C GLY A 81 -2.56 21.69 26.02
N THR A 82 -1.98 22.03 24.86
CA THR A 82 -0.98 23.10 24.71
C THR A 82 -1.59 24.46 24.33
N GLY A 83 -2.92 24.53 24.12
CA GLY A 83 -3.61 25.75 23.67
C GLY A 83 -3.75 25.86 22.16
N ASP A 84 -3.38 24.82 21.41
CA ASP A 84 -3.79 24.60 20.02
C ASP A 84 -5.08 23.78 20.01
N PHE A 85 -6.14 24.28 19.37
CA PHE A 85 -7.47 23.65 19.30
C PHE A 85 -7.75 22.97 17.95
N ARG A 86 -6.81 23.02 17.02
CA ARG A 86 -6.84 22.27 15.77
C ARG A 86 -6.60 20.77 16.02
N ASN A 87 -6.70 19.93 15.00
CA ASN A 87 -6.38 18.51 15.13
C ASN A 87 -4.96 18.32 15.70
N TYR A 88 -4.85 17.54 16.75
CA TYR A 88 -3.58 17.22 17.41
C TYR A 88 -3.00 15.88 16.95
N ALA A 89 -1.67 15.79 16.92
CA ALA A 89 -0.96 14.56 16.57
C ALA A 89 -0.77 13.62 17.77
N LEU A 90 -0.73 14.18 18.98
CA LEU A 90 -0.48 13.44 20.22
C LEU A 90 -1.56 13.67 21.27
N ASN A 91 -2.00 12.58 21.91
CA ASN A 91 -2.79 12.63 23.15
C ASN A 91 -2.24 11.60 24.14
N ILE A 92 -1.78 12.09 25.29
CA ILE A 92 -1.32 11.28 26.41
C ILE A 92 -2.29 11.49 27.59
N GLU A 93 -2.79 10.40 28.13
CA GLU A 93 -3.50 10.38 29.40
C GLU A 93 -2.50 10.05 30.51
N ASN A 94 -2.32 10.98 31.43
CA ASN A 94 -1.41 10.85 32.57
C ASN A 94 -2.02 10.01 33.70
N ALA A 95 -1.22 9.57 34.67
CA ALA A 95 -1.67 8.72 35.74
C ALA A 95 -2.76 9.35 36.63
N ASP A 96 -2.88 10.68 36.66
CA ASP A 96 -3.93 11.42 37.37
C ASP A 96 -5.22 11.63 36.57
N GLY A 97 -5.25 11.11 35.31
CA GLY A 97 -6.37 11.25 34.37
C GLY A 97 -6.35 12.53 33.56
N SER A 98 -5.38 13.44 33.76
CA SER A 98 -5.24 14.61 32.89
C SER A 98 -4.78 14.22 31.50
N GLN A 99 -5.26 14.95 30.48
CA GLN A 99 -4.89 14.73 29.09
C GLN A 99 -4.13 15.96 28.57
N CYS A 100 -2.86 16.02 28.93
CA CYS A 100 -1.96 17.08 28.49
C CYS A 100 -0.55 16.54 28.41
N CYS A 101 0.11 16.81 27.31
CA CYS A 101 1.55 16.65 27.12
C CYS A 101 2.07 17.89 26.44
N ASN A 102 3.05 18.55 27.01
CA ASN A 102 3.62 19.79 26.48
C ASN A 102 5.10 19.60 26.13
N PRO A 103 5.44 18.88 25.07
CA PRO A 103 6.81 18.51 24.73
C PRO A 103 7.56 19.69 24.16
N VAL A 104 8.72 19.99 24.72
CA VAL A 104 9.65 21.03 24.26
C VAL A 104 10.97 20.42 23.81
N TYR A 105 11.63 21.06 22.85
CA TYR A 105 12.90 20.62 22.29
C TYR A 105 13.99 20.53 23.34
N ILE A 106 14.69 19.40 23.38
CA ILE A 106 15.84 19.13 24.25
C ILE A 106 17.13 19.03 23.43
N THR A 107 17.16 18.14 22.42
CA THR A 107 18.35 17.86 21.64
C THR A 107 17.99 17.17 20.32
N HIS A 108 18.99 16.94 19.49
CA HIS A 108 18.85 16.17 18.26
C HIS A 108 20.11 15.37 17.95
N GLU A 109 19.96 14.38 17.06
CA GLU A 109 21.05 13.58 16.50
C GLU A 109 20.91 13.54 14.97
N ILE A 110 22.00 13.69 14.23
CA ILE A 110 22.08 13.49 12.78
C ILE A 110 23.06 12.34 12.54
N ALA A 111 22.63 11.34 11.78
CA ALA A 111 23.43 10.14 11.49
C ALA A 111 23.32 9.74 10.03
N ALA A 112 24.40 9.13 9.49
CA ALA A 112 24.33 8.45 8.20
C ALA A 112 23.45 7.22 8.29
N GLY A 113 22.84 6.84 7.16
CA GLY A 113 21.92 5.73 7.04
C GLY A 113 20.50 6.04 7.51
N LYS A 114 19.62 5.08 7.27
CA LYS A 114 18.20 5.16 7.62
C LYS A 114 17.97 4.51 8.99
N TYR A 115 17.14 5.15 9.84
CA TYR A 115 16.66 4.51 11.08
C TYR A 115 15.84 3.24 10.80
N THR A 116 15.81 2.34 11.75
CA THR A 116 14.99 1.12 11.72
C THR A 116 13.90 1.18 12.78
N LEU A 117 12.79 0.46 12.54
CA LEU A 117 11.68 0.36 13.48
C LEU A 117 11.53 -1.10 13.93
N LYS A 118 11.61 -1.31 15.24
CA LYS A 118 11.54 -2.68 15.80
C LYS A 118 10.14 -3.26 15.65
N GLY A 119 10.03 -4.39 14.94
CA GLY A 119 8.77 -5.12 14.77
C GLY A 119 7.78 -4.47 13.80
N LEU A 120 8.17 -3.44 13.09
CA LEU A 120 7.36 -2.73 12.10
C LEU A 120 8.09 -2.68 10.75
N PRO A 121 7.37 -2.73 9.63
CA PRO A 121 7.90 -2.40 8.32
C PRO A 121 8.38 -0.94 8.25
N PHE A 122 9.42 -0.70 7.47
CA PHE A 122 9.99 0.64 7.26
C PHE A 122 10.71 0.71 5.91
N VAL A 123 10.91 1.92 5.41
CA VAL A 123 11.74 2.19 4.23
C VAL A 123 13.19 1.86 4.57
N ARG A 124 13.79 0.91 3.86
CA ARG A 124 15.19 0.47 4.03
C ARG A 124 16.09 1.28 3.09
N ALA A 125 17.30 1.57 3.51
CA ALA A 125 18.32 2.17 2.68
C ALA A 125 19.70 1.77 3.20
N GLU A 126 20.67 1.70 2.32
CA GLU A 126 22.06 1.50 2.70
C GLU A 126 22.61 2.78 3.38
N GLU A 127 23.73 2.65 4.10
CA GLU A 127 24.30 3.75 4.88
C GLU A 127 24.59 5.01 4.04
N ASN A 128 24.92 4.83 2.77
CA ASN A 128 25.26 5.93 1.85
C ASN A 128 24.07 6.44 1.01
N GLU A 129 22.87 5.88 1.19
CA GLU A 129 21.67 6.26 0.43
C GLU A 129 20.76 7.19 1.22
N ALA A 130 20.90 7.25 2.54
CA ALA A 130 20.04 8.04 3.40
C ALA A 130 20.79 8.70 4.55
N GLU A 131 20.17 9.72 5.13
CA GLU A 131 20.54 10.32 6.42
C GLU A 131 19.33 10.30 7.36
N THR A 132 19.57 10.18 8.66
CA THR A 132 18.56 10.21 9.71
C THR A 132 18.73 11.45 10.58
N LEU A 133 17.64 12.19 10.79
CA LEU A 133 17.49 13.17 11.87
C LEU A 133 16.56 12.60 12.93
N LYS A 134 17.02 12.62 14.19
CA LYS A 134 16.22 12.32 15.36
C LYS A 134 16.16 13.56 16.25
N ILE A 135 14.97 14.11 16.45
CA ILE A 135 14.73 15.23 17.35
C ILE A 135 14.08 14.70 18.62
N ILE A 136 14.61 15.09 19.77
CA ILE A 136 14.09 14.69 21.08
C ILE A 136 13.40 15.89 21.71
N LEU A 137 12.10 15.73 21.97
CA LEU A 137 11.28 16.65 22.77
C LEU A 137 10.95 15.96 24.08
N GLU A 138 10.79 16.71 25.18
CA GLU A 138 10.41 16.19 26.48
C GLU A 138 9.33 17.07 27.11
N ASP A 139 8.30 16.46 27.68
CA ASP A 139 7.39 17.14 28.60
C ASP A 139 8.12 17.37 29.92
N PRO A 140 8.33 18.62 30.37
CA PRO A 140 9.14 18.90 31.55
C PRO A 140 8.52 18.41 32.87
N VAL A 141 7.22 18.09 32.89
CA VAL A 141 6.50 17.65 34.10
C VAL A 141 6.43 16.13 34.16
N THR A 142 5.92 15.51 33.12
CA THR A 142 5.67 14.04 33.08
C THR A 142 6.90 13.24 32.71
N LYS A 143 7.89 13.90 32.08
CA LYS A 143 9.08 13.27 31.51
C LYS A 143 8.78 12.28 30.40
N VAL A 144 7.67 12.47 29.69
CA VAL A 144 7.41 11.78 28.43
C VAL A 144 8.32 12.39 27.36
N GLU A 145 9.14 11.55 26.76
CA GLU A 145 10.01 11.93 25.62
C GLU A 145 9.32 11.56 24.30
N LEU A 146 9.42 12.44 23.31
CA LEU A 146 9.06 12.18 21.94
C LEU A 146 10.32 12.19 21.08
N HIS A 147 10.62 11.07 20.45
CA HIS A 147 11.71 10.99 19.48
C HIS A 147 11.10 11.06 18.08
N LEU A 148 11.14 12.23 17.45
CA LEU A 148 10.69 12.46 16.09
C LEU A 148 11.77 11.99 15.13
N LEU A 149 11.47 11.00 14.30
CA LEU A 149 12.41 10.40 13.36
C LEU A 149 12.11 10.89 11.94
N TYR A 150 13.16 11.33 11.25
CA TYR A 150 13.14 11.73 9.84
C TYR A 150 14.21 10.94 9.10
N GLY A 151 13.84 10.19 8.08
CA GLY A 151 14.79 9.59 7.15
C GLY A 151 14.74 10.34 5.83
N VAL A 152 15.87 10.74 5.29
CA VAL A 152 15.95 11.46 4.03
C VAL A 152 16.67 10.62 3.00
N LEU A 153 15.97 10.23 1.93
CA LEU A 153 16.50 9.56 0.77
C LEU A 153 16.63 10.60 -0.35
N GLU A 154 17.82 11.18 -0.47
CA GLU A 154 18.02 12.37 -1.32
C GLU A 154 17.66 12.13 -2.78
N LYS A 155 18.09 11.01 -3.36
CA LYS A 155 17.90 10.71 -4.79
C LYS A 155 16.47 10.36 -5.15
N GLU A 156 15.72 9.78 -4.20
CA GLU A 156 14.36 9.31 -4.41
C GLU A 156 13.29 10.40 -4.18
N ASP A 157 13.69 11.61 -3.71
CA ASP A 157 12.77 12.66 -3.27
C ASP A 157 11.81 12.20 -2.16
N ILE A 158 12.30 11.37 -1.24
CA ILE A 158 11.52 10.77 -0.16
C ILE A 158 12.02 11.29 1.19
N ILE A 159 11.07 11.65 2.05
CA ILE A 159 11.26 11.87 3.49
C ILE A 159 10.36 10.92 4.24
N THR A 160 10.90 10.15 5.18
CA THR A 160 10.10 9.27 6.03
C THR A 160 9.94 9.84 7.42
N ARG A 161 8.80 9.57 8.06
CA ARG A 161 8.44 10.04 9.39
C ARG A 161 7.97 8.88 10.27
N SER A 162 8.46 8.85 11.49
CA SER A 162 7.94 8.02 12.57
C SER A 162 8.17 8.71 13.92
N VAL A 163 7.51 8.25 14.97
CA VAL A 163 7.63 8.78 16.32
C VAL A 163 7.79 7.64 17.30
N ILE A 164 8.77 7.76 18.21
CA ILE A 164 8.88 6.91 19.38
C ILE A 164 8.46 7.75 20.61
N ILE A 165 7.49 7.23 21.36
CA ILE A 165 7.02 7.82 22.62
C ILE A 165 7.63 7.01 23.75
N LYS A 166 8.45 7.64 24.59
CA LYS A 166 9.11 6.98 25.71
C LYS A 166 8.63 7.58 27.03
N ASN A 167 8.20 6.75 27.93
CA ASN A 167 7.90 7.16 29.28
C ASN A 167 9.17 7.15 30.14
N ALA A 168 9.92 8.26 30.15
CA ALA A 168 11.09 8.43 31.01
C ALA A 168 10.70 8.88 32.44
N GLY A 169 9.41 9.08 32.70
CA GLY A 169 8.86 9.40 34.00
C GLY A 169 8.78 8.21 34.96
N LYS A 170 8.15 8.43 36.12
CA LYS A 170 8.01 7.42 37.19
C LYS A 170 6.61 6.79 37.24
N ALA A 171 5.61 7.47 36.72
CA ALA A 171 4.21 7.02 36.70
C ALA A 171 3.85 6.46 35.30
N PRO A 172 2.94 5.47 35.24
CA PRO A 172 2.46 4.99 33.95
C PRO A 172 1.67 6.09 33.24
N VAL A 173 1.69 6.06 31.90
CA VAL A 173 0.87 6.91 31.05
C VAL A 173 0.16 6.04 30.00
N THR A 174 -0.89 6.57 29.36
CA THR A 174 -1.57 5.88 28.27
C THR A 174 -1.52 6.73 27.01
N VAL A 175 -1.00 6.16 25.92
CA VAL A 175 -1.02 6.79 24.61
C VAL A 175 -2.42 6.60 24.01
N LYS A 176 -3.17 7.71 23.86
CA LYS A 176 -4.54 7.73 23.32
C LYS A 176 -4.57 8.06 21.84
N LYS A 177 -3.57 8.80 21.36
CA LYS A 177 -3.36 9.12 19.94
C LYS A 177 -1.88 9.34 19.67
N ALA A 178 -1.38 8.77 18.60
CA ALA A 178 -0.02 8.95 18.11
C ALA A 178 -0.03 8.96 16.56
N GLN A 179 -0.03 10.16 15.96
CA GLN A 179 0.16 10.27 14.53
C GLN A 179 1.65 10.14 14.20
N SER A 180 1.95 9.56 13.04
CA SER A 180 3.34 9.37 12.61
C SER A 180 3.90 10.60 11.91
N ALA A 181 3.04 11.36 11.23
CA ALA A 181 3.39 12.57 10.51
C ALA A 181 2.31 13.64 10.63
N CYS A 182 2.75 14.90 10.66
CA CYS A 182 1.93 16.10 10.56
C CYS A 182 2.61 17.04 9.55
N LEU A 183 1.82 17.65 8.68
CA LEU A 183 2.22 18.77 7.83
C LEU A 183 1.26 19.93 8.11
N ASP A 184 1.80 21.08 8.45
CA ASP A 184 1.04 22.26 8.89
C ASP A 184 1.40 23.47 8.00
N PHE A 185 0.66 23.65 6.91
CA PHE A 185 0.93 24.66 5.89
C PHE A 185 0.31 26.01 6.31
N LEU A 186 1.13 27.06 6.32
CA LEU A 186 0.72 28.42 6.66
C LEU A 186 -0.28 29.04 5.68
N HIS A 187 -0.34 28.52 4.49
CA HIS A 187 -1.24 28.96 3.43
C HIS A 187 -1.42 27.82 2.44
N GLY A 188 -2.29 28.03 1.50
CA GLY A 188 -2.55 27.11 0.42
C GLY A 188 -4.03 26.76 0.30
N ASP A 189 -4.47 26.61 -0.93
CA ASP A 189 -5.81 26.18 -1.26
C ASP A 189 -5.69 24.84 -1.94
N TYR A 190 -5.86 23.77 -1.15
CA TYR A 190 -5.59 22.39 -1.55
C TYR A 190 -6.86 21.60 -1.77
N ASP A 191 -6.74 20.57 -2.63
CA ASP A 191 -7.66 19.45 -2.69
C ASP A 191 -7.03 18.24 -2.05
N LEU A 192 -7.84 17.45 -1.35
CA LEU A 192 -7.48 16.13 -0.85
C LEU A 192 -7.92 15.06 -1.85
N ILE A 193 -6.96 14.26 -2.34
CA ILE A 193 -7.23 13.08 -3.14
C ILE A 193 -7.12 11.86 -2.23
N LYS A 194 -8.19 11.06 -2.18
CA LYS A 194 -8.30 9.85 -1.37
C LYS A 194 -8.79 8.67 -2.20
N PHE A 195 -8.55 7.48 -1.71
CA PHE A 195 -8.90 6.22 -2.37
C PHE A 195 -9.85 5.43 -1.48
N TYR A 196 -11.07 5.26 -1.96
CA TYR A 196 -12.15 4.59 -1.24
C TYR A 196 -12.70 3.42 -2.04
N GLY A 197 -13.49 2.57 -1.42
CA GLY A 197 -14.10 1.47 -2.15
C GLY A 197 -14.90 0.50 -1.28
N ARG A 198 -14.98 -0.71 -1.77
CA ARG A 198 -15.56 -1.87 -1.13
C ARG A 198 -14.91 -3.12 -1.68
N HIS A 199 -15.17 -4.28 -1.08
CA HIS A 199 -14.79 -5.56 -1.66
C HIS A 199 -15.18 -5.64 -3.14
N ALA A 200 -14.25 -6.06 -3.98
CA ALA A 200 -14.37 -6.18 -5.43
C ALA A 200 -14.60 -4.86 -6.20
N MET A 201 -14.42 -3.70 -5.56
CA MET A 201 -14.40 -2.36 -6.17
C MET A 201 -13.53 -1.42 -5.32
N GLU A 202 -12.28 -1.78 -5.13
CA GLU A 202 -11.31 -1.10 -4.28
C GLU A 202 -10.72 0.14 -4.98
N ARG A 203 -10.21 1.06 -4.19
CA ARG A 203 -9.37 2.22 -4.57
C ARG A 203 -9.95 3.10 -5.67
N ASN A 204 -11.27 3.38 -5.60
CA ASN A 204 -11.85 4.45 -6.42
C ASN A 204 -11.27 5.80 -5.95
N MET A 205 -10.85 6.61 -6.88
CA MET A 205 -10.30 7.93 -6.58
C MET A 205 -11.41 8.97 -6.36
N GLU A 206 -11.28 9.76 -5.31
CA GLU A 206 -12.11 10.95 -5.08
C GLU A 206 -11.20 12.14 -4.76
N ARG A 207 -11.47 13.28 -5.39
CA ARG A 207 -10.81 14.57 -5.17
C ARG A 207 -11.80 15.57 -4.62
N MET A 208 -11.52 16.16 -3.46
CA MET A 208 -12.37 17.10 -2.77
C MET A 208 -11.56 18.26 -2.17
N PRO A 209 -12.13 19.49 -2.08
CA PRO A 209 -11.42 20.59 -1.44
C PRO A 209 -11.23 20.32 0.06
N VAL A 210 -10.07 20.73 0.60
CA VAL A 210 -9.91 20.85 2.06
C VAL A 210 -10.72 22.04 2.52
N SER A 211 -11.61 21.84 3.50
CA SER A 211 -12.55 22.83 4.01
C SER A 211 -12.32 23.12 5.50
N HIS A 212 -13.08 24.09 6.07
CA HIS A 212 -13.01 24.47 7.50
C HIS A 212 -13.59 23.43 8.46
N GLU A 213 -13.88 22.24 7.97
CA GLU A 213 -14.24 21.09 8.78
C GLU A 213 -13.12 20.05 8.75
N SER A 214 -13.01 19.23 9.79
CA SER A 214 -12.05 18.15 9.81
C SER A 214 -12.56 16.97 8.99
N THR A 215 -11.87 16.67 7.87
CA THR A 215 -12.10 15.46 7.09
C THR A 215 -11.32 14.31 7.72
N ARG A 216 -12.02 13.24 8.13
CA ARG A 216 -11.41 12.03 8.69
C ARG A 216 -11.58 10.86 7.74
N ILE A 217 -10.48 10.18 7.45
CA ILE A 217 -10.41 8.98 6.59
C ILE A 217 -9.64 7.91 7.36
N GLY A 218 -10.15 6.69 7.43
CA GLY A 218 -9.40 5.65 8.14
C GLY A 218 -10.12 4.31 8.20
N SER A 219 -9.46 3.35 8.83
CA SER A 219 -9.98 2.01 9.07
C SER A 219 -10.06 1.72 10.57
N ARG A 220 -11.11 0.97 10.95
CA ARG A 220 -11.35 0.39 12.28
C ARG A 220 -11.53 -1.12 12.18
N ARG A 221 -11.11 -1.74 11.07
CA ARG A 221 -11.37 -3.13 10.72
C ARG A 221 -10.26 -4.09 11.10
N GLY A 222 -9.22 -3.58 11.75
CA GLY A 222 -8.00 -4.35 12.05
C GLY A 222 -7.10 -4.53 10.82
N THR A 223 -7.50 -3.97 9.68
CA THR A 223 -6.77 -3.96 8.40
C THR A 223 -6.79 -2.56 7.80
N SER A 224 -5.92 -2.29 6.82
CA SER A 224 -5.98 -1.05 6.01
C SER A 224 -7.28 -0.90 5.24
N SER A 225 -7.92 -1.99 4.85
CA SER A 225 -9.29 -2.20 4.37
C SER A 225 -9.58 -1.92 2.89
N HIS A 226 -10.67 -2.54 2.39
CA HIS A 226 -11.23 -2.25 1.05
C HIS A 226 -11.87 -0.86 0.98
N GLN A 227 -12.34 -0.33 2.13
CA GLN A 227 -13.15 0.88 2.17
C GLN A 227 -12.31 2.15 2.04
N TYR A 228 -11.10 2.14 2.58
CA TYR A 228 -10.13 3.22 2.45
C TYR A 228 -8.73 2.66 2.32
N ASN A 229 -7.88 3.31 1.51
CA ASN A 229 -6.47 2.97 1.41
C ASN A 229 -5.63 3.95 2.25
N PRO A 230 -4.56 3.53 2.91
CA PRO A 230 -3.72 4.38 3.76
C PRO A 230 -2.74 5.25 2.97
N GLY A 231 -3.18 5.78 1.84
CA GLY A 231 -2.47 6.74 1.01
C GLY A 231 -3.36 7.91 0.63
N VAL A 232 -2.87 9.13 0.74
CA VAL A 232 -3.58 10.36 0.36
C VAL A 232 -2.63 11.34 -0.32
N ILE A 233 -3.20 12.22 -1.17
CA ILE A 233 -2.45 13.28 -1.84
C ILE A 233 -3.11 14.62 -1.54
N LEU A 234 -2.33 15.57 -1.05
CA LEU A 234 -2.72 16.97 -0.95
C LEU A 234 -2.23 17.68 -2.21
N ALA A 235 -3.16 18.10 -3.08
CA ALA A 235 -2.85 18.64 -4.40
C ALA A 235 -3.29 20.11 -4.51
N GLY A 236 -2.49 20.93 -5.18
CA GLY A 236 -2.93 22.27 -5.57
C GLY A 236 -4.15 22.19 -6.50
N LYS A 237 -5.00 23.24 -6.52
CA LYS A 237 -6.28 23.25 -7.26
C LYS A 237 -6.13 22.88 -8.74
N ASN A 238 -5.04 23.30 -9.38
CA ASN A 238 -4.78 23.11 -10.80
C ASN A 238 -3.87 21.90 -11.09
N THR A 239 -3.52 21.13 -10.07
CA THR A 239 -2.66 19.95 -10.26
C THR A 239 -3.41 18.88 -11.08
N ASN A 240 -2.72 18.36 -12.09
CA ASN A 240 -3.17 17.28 -12.95
C ASN A 240 -2.07 16.19 -13.07
N GLU A 241 -2.17 15.29 -14.03
CA GLU A 241 -1.19 14.23 -14.22
C GLU A 241 0.22 14.76 -14.56
N ASP A 242 0.32 15.89 -15.26
CA ASP A 242 1.55 16.37 -15.88
C ASP A 242 2.14 17.62 -15.21
N SER A 243 1.37 18.30 -14.37
CA SER A 243 1.79 19.59 -13.79
C SER A 243 1.09 19.90 -12.48
N GLY A 244 1.67 20.83 -11.72
CA GLY A 244 1.16 21.32 -10.45
C GLY A 244 1.77 20.63 -9.24
N SER A 245 1.68 21.32 -8.10
CA SER A 245 2.26 20.88 -6.83
C SER A 245 1.37 19.86 -6.15
N CYS A 246 1.96 18.79 -5.65
CA CYS A 246 1.27 17.78 -4.84
C CYS A 246 2.21 17.16 -3.80
N TYR A 247 1.62 16.83 -2.67
CA TYR A 247 2.24 16.18 -1.52
C TYR A 247 1.57 14.84 -1.30
N GLY A 248 2.34 13.76 -1.35
CA GLY A 248 1.84 12.43 -1.04
C GLY A 248 2.17 12.04 0.40
N MET A 249 1.28 11.29 1.02
CA MET A 249 1.47 10.63 2.31
C MET A 249 1.03 9.18 2.17
N LEU A 250 1.92 8.24 2.46
CA LEU A 250 1.65 6.81 2.41
C LEU A 250 2.06 6.16 3.73
N PHE A 251 1.12 5.47 4.39
CA PHE A 251 1.35 4.81 5.67
C PHE A 251 1.89 3.39 5.48
N VAL A 252 3.00 3.08 6.12
CA VAL A 252 3.64 1.75 6.05
C VAL A 252 3.09 0.88 7.19
N TYR A 253 1.79 0.57 7.11
CA TYR A 253 1.09 -0.20 8.13
C TYR A 253 -0.15 -0.88 7.58
N SER A 254 -0.42 -2.11 8.03
CA SER A 254 -1.50 -2.95 7.51
C SER A 254 -2.72 -3.04 8.43
N GLY A 255 -2.76 -2.24 9.49
CA GLY A 255 -3.85 -2.21 10.48
C GLY A 255 -4.70 -0.96 10.42
N ASN A 256 -5.33 -0.64 11.54
CA ASN A 256 -6.17 0.54 11.71
C ASN A 256 -5.36 1.82 11.55
N PHE A 257 -5.85 2.75 10.74
CA PHE A 257 -5.18 4.02 10.46
C PHE A 257 -6.15 5.19 10.48
N LEU A 258 -5.60 6.40 10.54
CA LEU A 258 -6.33 7.64 10.46
C LEU A 258 -5.55 8.68 9.66
N VAL A 259 -6.26 9.36 8.75
CA VAL A 259 -5.83 10.61 8.14
C VAL A 259 -6.83 11.68 8.54
N GLU A 260 -6.34 12.82 9.00
CA GLU A 260 -7.15 14.01 9.28
C GLU A 260 -6.62 15.18 8.46
N ALA A 261 -7.52 15.88 7.78
CA ALA A 261 -7.18 17.11 7.04
C ALA A 261 -8.21 18.20 7.38
N GLU A 262 -7.73 19.39 7.69
CA GLU A 262 -8.57 20.54 8.01
C GLU A 262 -7.96 21.84 7.50
N LYS A 263 -8.82 22.83 7.26
CA LYS A 263 -8.45 24.22 7.13
C LYS A 263 -8.91 24.96 8.40
N ASP A 264 -7.99 25.66 9.05
CA ASP A 264 -8.29 26.36 10.30
C ASP A 264 -8.97 27.72 10.07
N GLN A 265 -9.24 28.43 11.15
CA GLN A 265 -9.87 29.76 11.14
C GLN A 265 -9.04 30.88 10.44
N TYR A 266 -7.78 30.59 10.12
CA TYR A 266 -6.85 31.50 9.42
C TYR A 266 -6.52 31.03 8.01
N ASP A 267 -7.29 30.11 7.46
CA ASP A 267 -7.07 29.49 6.13
C ASP A 267 -5.75 28.72 6.00
N GLN A 268 -5.18 28.27 7.12
CA GLN A 268 -4.02 27.39 7.14
C GLN A 268 -4.51 25.93 6.99
N THR A 269 -3.68 25.09 6.38
CA THR A 269 -4.05 23.68 6.14
C THR A 269 -3.18 22.76 6.97
N ARG A 270 -3.81 21.91 7.81
CA ARG A 270 -3.13 20.85 8.54
C ARG A 270 -3.58 19.49 8.04
N ILE A 271 -2.63 18.61 7.76
CA ILE A 271 -2.88 17.20 7.45
C ILE A 271 -2.00 16.29 8.29
N GLN A 272 -2.59 15.21 8.80
CA GLN A 272 -1.91 14.25 9.69
C GLN A 272 -2.24 12.83 9.25
N MET A 273 -1.29 11.91 9.49
CA MET A 273 -1.45 10.49 9.21
C MET A 273 -0.78 9.65 10.29
N GLY A 274 -1.47 8.59 10.72
CA GLY A 274 -0.94 7.63 11.69
C GLY A 274 -1.98 6.61 12.13
N LEU A 275 -1.84 6.09 13.34
CA LEU A 275 -2.79 5.16 13.93
C LEU A 275 -4.12 5.87 14.25
N THR A 276 -5.23 5.14 14.11
CA THR A 276 -6.53 5.64 14.59
C THR A 276 -6.53 5.81 16.09
N ASP A 277 -7.20 6.85 16.57
CA ASP A 277 -7.48 7.06 17.99
C ASP A 277 -8.73 6.29 18.47
N GLU A 278 -9.48 5.72 17.53
CA GLU A 278 -10.64 4.89 17.85
C GLU A 278 -10.23 3.45 18.13
N LEU A 279 -10.77 2.87 19.21
CA LEU A 279 -10.40 1.52 19.68
C LEU A 279 -8.88 1.38 19.96
N PHE A 280 -8.25 2.50 20.36
CA PHE A 280 -6.82 2.55 20.65
C PHE A 280 -6.56 3.24 22.00
N ALA A 281 -5.85 2.57 22.86
CA ALA A 281 -5.24 3.12 24.07
C ALA A 281 -4.09 2.19 24.45
N TYR A 282 -2.86 2.69 24.42
CA TYR A 282 -1.68 1.88 24.66
C TYR A 282 -1.07 2.25 26.03
N PRO A 283 -1.15 1.36 27.02
CA PRO A 283 -0.52 1.59 28.34
C PRO A 283 0.99 1.58 28.19
N LEU A 284 1.65 2.57 28.79
CA LEU A 284 3.09 2.76 28.72
C LEU A 284 3.66 2.90 30.14
N GLU A 285 4.20 1.82 30.65
CA GLU A 285 4.84 1.77 31.97
C GLU A 285 6.11 2.65 32.01
N ALA A 286 6.57 2.98 33.20
CA ALA A 286 7.80 3.72 33.39
C ALA A 286 8.99 3.01 32.73
N GLY A 287 9.72 3.71 31.89
CA GLY A 287 10.85 3.20 31.11
C GLY A 287 10.47 2.47 29.80
N ALA A 288 9.17 2.27 29.53
CA ALA A 288 8.70 1.62 28.30
C ALA A 288 8.62 2.61 27.13
N GLU A 289 8.60 2.05 25.91
CA GLU A 289 8.53 2.79 24.65
C GLU A 289 7.39 2.27 23.79
N PHE A 290 6.73 3.19 23.07
CA PHE A 290 5.77 2.91 22.00
C PHE A 290 6.31 3.48 20.69
N THR A 291 6.24 2.70 19.60
CA THR A 291 6.71 3.11 18.27
C THR A 291 5.52 3.24 17.33
N ALA A 292 5.31 4.43 16.76
CA ALA A 292 4.33 4.64 15.70
C ALA A 292 4.87 4.09 14.36
N PRO A 293 4.03 3.49 13.50
CA PRO A 293 4.44 3.06 12.18
C PRO A 293 4.92 4.22 11.30
N GLU A 294 5.66 3.91 10.25
CA GLU A 294 6.26 4.92 9.37
C GLU A 294 5.26 5.51 8.36
N VAL A 295 5.44 6.79 8.03
CA VAL A 295 4.80 7.48 6.89
C VAL A 295 5.87 7.87 5.88
N ILE A 296 5.64 7.60 4.60
CA ILE A 296 6.45 8.05 3.48
C ILE A 296 5.86 9.35 2.96
N LEU A 297 6.65 10.42 2.95
CA LEU A 297 6.32 11.72 2.39
C LEU A 297 7.07 11.91 1.07
N SER A 298 6.38 12.45 0.07
CA SER A 298 7.00 12.90 -1.18
C SER A 298 6.32 14.16 -1.69
N TYR A 299 7.07 15.00 -2.37
CA TYR A 299 6.59 16.22 -3.01
C TYR A 299 7.08 16.32 -4.44
N THR A 300 6.23 16.83 -5.32
CA THR A 300 6.64 17.28 -6.65
C THR A 300 5.77 18.44 -7.12
N ASN A 301 6.30 19.28 -8.01
CA ASN A 301 5.55 20.27 -8.77
C ASN A 301 5.31 19.86 -10.24
N LYS A 302 5.58 18.58 -10.56
CA LYS A 302 5.47 18.00 -11.91
C LYS A 302 4.25 17.09 -12.06
N GLY A 303 3.22 17.28 -11.23
CA GLY A 303 1.95 16.57 -11.35
C GLY A 303 1.93 15.16 -10.72
N LEU A 304 0.76 14.52 -10.86
CA LEU A 304 0.44 13.27 -10.17
C LEU A 304 1.21 12.07 -10.71
N SER A 305 1.53 12.04 -12.03
CA SER A 305 2.31 10.95 -12.61
C SER A 305 3.72 10.90 -12.00
N ARG A 306 4.39 12.05 -11.86
CA ARG A 306 5.71 12.09 -11.23
C ARG A 306 5.66 11.68 -9.75
N LEU A 307 4.65 12.12 -9.00
CA LEU A 307 4.45 11.69 -7.62
C LEU A 307 4.31 10.17 -7.52
N SER A 308 3.51 9.58 -8.40
CA SER A 308 3.33 8.12 -8.44
C SER A 308 4.65 7.39 -8.71
N GLN A 309 5.46 7.85 -9.66
CA GLN A 309 6.76 7.25 -9.97
C GLN A 309 7.72 7.29 -8.77
N GLN A 310 7.75 8.40 -8.01
CA GLN A 310 8.56 8.49 -6.77
C GLN A 310 8.14 7.42 -5.76
N TYR A 311 6.83 7.16 -5.58
CA TYR A 311 6.34 6.08 -4.72
C TYR A 311 6.62 4.70 -5.29
N HIS A 312 6.46 4.50 -6.61
CA HIS A 312 6.75 3.22 -7.25
C HIS A 312 8.21 2.80 -7.05
N HIS A 313 9.15 3.72 -7.30
CA HIS A 313 10.58 3.48 -7.09
C HIS A 313 10.89 3.22 -5.61
N CYS A 314 10.34 4.04 -4.70
CA CYS A 314 10.53 3.84 -3.26
C CYS A 314 10.00 2.47 -2.81
N ILE A 315 8.83 2.03 -3.24
CA ILE A 315 8.25 0.75 -2.87
C ILE A 315 9.09 -0.42 -3.41
N MET A 316 9.46 -0.37 -4.69
CA MET A 316 10.24 -1.45 -5.30
C MET A 316 11.64 -1.56 -4.69
N ASN A 317 12.33 -0.44 -4.51
CA ASN A 317 13.74 -0.45 -4.12
C ASN A 317 13.96 -0.48 -2.59
N HIS A 318 12.99 0.03 -1.81
CA HIS A 318 13.21 0.29 -0.39
C HIS A 318 12.15 -0.34 0.55
N ILE A 319 11.01 -0.82 0.03
CA ILE A 319 9.99 -1.54 0.81
C ILE A 319 10.01 -3.02 0.48
N CYS A 320 9.77 -3.41 -0.77
CA CYS A 320 9.73 -4.81 -1.20
C CYS A 320 11.06 -5.53 -0.95
N GLN A 321 10.99 -6.80 -0.60
CA GLN A 321 12.16 -7.62 -0.28
C GLN A 321 12.17 -8.96 -1.02
N GLY A 322 13.34 -9.61 -1.03
CA GLY A 322 13.54 -10.93 -1.60
C GLY A 322 13.85 -10.90 -3.10
N LYS A 323 14.16 -12.07 -3.62
CA LYS A 323 14.65 -12.23 -5.01
C LYS A 323 13.64 -11.81 -6.07
N TYR A 324 12.34 -11.86 -5.76
CA TYR A 324 11.28 -11.58 -6.71
C TYR A 324 10.96 -10.09 -6.89
N VAL A 325 11.67 -9.19 -6.21
CA VAL A 325 11.54 -7.75 -6.43
C VAL A 325 11.95 -7.41 -7.86
N HIS A 326 13.16 -7.83 -8.27
CA HIS A 326 13.74 -7.55 -9.59
C HIS A 326 13.86 -8.78 -10.50
N ALA A 327 13.48 -9.98 -10.02
CA ALA A 327 13.46 -11.18 -10.85
C ALA A 327 12.12 -11.37 -11.56
N ASN A 328 12.15 -12.02 -12.71
CA ASN A 328 10.93 -12.43 -13.40
C ASN A 328 10.14 -13.40 -12.53
N ARG A 329 8.86 -13.11 -12.38
CA ARG A 329 7.93 -13.95 -11.63
C ARG A 329 7.30 -14.99 -12.55
N PRO A 330 7.02 -16.22 -12.07
CA PRO A 330 6.36 -17.23 -12.86
C PRO A 330 4.95 -16.78 -13.23
N VAL A 331 4.54 -16.99 -14.48
CA VAL A 331 3.13 -16.86 -14.85
C VAL A 331 2.39 -18.06 -14.27
N LEU A 332 1.36 -17.80 -13.49
CA LEU A 332 0.61 -18.84 -12.80
C LEU A 332 -0.81 -19.05 -13.35
N ILE A 333 -1.38 -20.20 -13.06
CA ILE A 333 -2.81 -20.45 -13.11
C ILE A 333 -3.30 -20.85 -11.72
N ASN A 334 -4.30 -20.14 -11.22
CA ASN A 334 -4.92 -20.43 -9.92
C ASN A 334 -6.16 -21.30 -10.11
N SER A 335 -6.34 -22.30 -9.23
CA SER A 335 -7.45 -23.27 -9.32
C SER A 335 -8.81 -22.71 -8.85
N TRP A 336 -8.85 -21.52 -8.20
CA TRP A 336 -10.08 -21.03 -7.58
C TRP A 336 -11.23 -20.89 -8.60
N GLU A 337 -11.13 -20.03 -9.60
CA GLU A 337 -12.19 -19.89 -10.61
C GLU A 337 -12.23 -21.08 -11.61
N ALA A 338 -11.25 -21.97 -11.59
CA ALA A 338 -11.28 -23.17 -12.40
C ALA A 338 -12.15 -24.30 -11.80
N ALA A 339 -12.22 -24.41 -10.45
CA ALA A 339 -12.87 -25.55 -9.80
C ALA A 339 -13.49 -25.22 -8.43
N TYR A 340 -13.22 -24.04 -7.82
CA TYR A 340 -13.62 -23.69 -6.46
C TYR A 340 -13.25 -24.81 -5.46
N PHE A 341 -14.19 -25.26 -4.62
CA PHE A 341 -13.99 -26.38 -3.69
C PHE A 341 -14.12 -27.77 -4.34
N ASP A 342 -14.63 -27.86 -5.58
CA ASP A 342 -14.90 -29.13 -6.27
C ASP A 342 -13.67 -29.60 -7.08
N PHE A 343 -12.65 -30.03 -6.37
CA PHE A 343 -11.43 -30.56 -6.97
C PHE A 343 -10.86 -31.74 -6.18
N THR A 344 -10.04 -32.53 -6.85
CA THR A 344 -9.23 -33.60 -6.29
C THR A 344 -7.77 -33.39 -6.67
N GLY A 345 -6.85 -34.20 -6.14
CA GLY A 345 -5.45 -34.17 -6.59
C GLY A 345 -5.30 -34.41 -8.09
N ASP A 346 -6.15 -35.28 -8.69
CA ASP A 346 -6.15 -35.52 -10.14
C ASP A 346 -6.57 -34.26 -10.92
N THR A 347 -7.55 -33.51 -10.42
CA THR A 347 -7.96 -32.22 -11.01
C THR A 347 -6.80 -31.24 -11.08
N ILE A 348 -5.99 -31.14 -10.02
CA ILE A 348 -4.80 -30.26 -9.98
C ILE A 348 -3.73 -30.73 -10.97
N VAL A 349 -3.49 -32.04 -11.09
CA VAL A 349 -2.54 -32.60 -12.08
C VAL A 349 -3.01 -32.37 -13.52
N GLU A 350 -4.31 -32.52 -13.80
CA GLU A 350 -4.84 -32.23 -15.14
C GLU A 350 -4.72 -30.72 -15.45
N LEU A 351 -4.94 -29.84 -14.45
CA LEU A 351 -4.68 -28.40 -14.60
C LEU A 351 -3.20 -28.12 -14.91
N ALA A 352 -2.27 -28.87 -14.29
CA ALA A 352 -0.83 -28.76 -14.57
C ALA A 352 -0.46 -29.20 -15.98
N LYS A 353 -1.07 -30.25 -16.52
CA LYS A 353 -0.87 -30.69 -17.91
C LYS A 353 -1.35 -29.63 -18.92
N GLU A 354 -2.54 -29.09 -18.69
CA GLU A 354 -3.07 -28.01 -19.53
C GLU A 354 -2.20 -26.74 -19.43
N ALA A 355 -1.72 -26.40 -18.24
CA ALA A 355 -0.82 -25.29 -18.01
C ALA A 355 0.49 -25.46 -18.80
N GLN A 356 1.13 -26.61 -18.69
CA GLN A 356 2.34 -26.96 -19.45
C GLN A 356 2.13 -26.86 -20.97
N ALA A 357 1.01 -27.41 -21.47
CA ALA A 357 0.67 -27.40 -22.90
C ALA A 357 0.45 -25.96 -23.45
N LEU A 358 0.07 -25.05 -22.57
CA LEU A 358 -0.09 -23.62 -22.89
C LEU A 358 1.20 -22.82 -22.70
N GLY A 359 2.14 -23.32 -21.90
CA GLY A 359 3.38 -22.63 -21.54
C GLY A 359 3.27 -21.78 -20.27
N ILE A 360 2.31 -22.09 -19.39
CA ILE A 360 2.17 -21.48 -18.05
C ILE A 360 3.17 -22.15 -17.11
N ASP A 361 3.80 -21.37 -16.22
CA ASP A 361 4.96 -21.82 -15.45
C ASP A 361 4.56 -22.50 -14.13
N MET A 362 3.39 -22.21 -13.56
CA MET A 362 2.99 -22.59 -12.20
C MET A 362 1.51 -22.89 -12.08
N VAL A 363 1.16 -23.89 -11.27
CA VAL A 363 -0.21 -24.13 -10.78
C VAL A 363 -0.28 -23.79 -9.30
N VAL A 364 -1.29 -23.00 -8.91
CA VAL A 364 -1.59 -22.68 -7.52
C VAL A 364 -2.85 -23.42 -7.09
N MET A 365 -2.72 -24.29 -6.10
CA MET A 365 -3.84 -24.96 -5.44
C MET A 365 -4.43 -24.01 -4.39
N ASP A 366 -5.62 -23.47 -4.67
CA ASP A 366 -6.33 -22.51 -3.81
C ASP A 366 -7.07 -23.21 -2.65
N ASP A 367 -7.99 -22.52 -1.95
CA ASP A 367 -8.74 -22.98 -0.77
C ASP A 367 -9.40 -24.37 -0.97
N GLY A 368 -9.37 -25.22 0.06
CA GLY A 368 -10.08 -26.49 0.07
C GLY A 368 -9.22 -27.76 0.10
N TRP A 369 -7.90 -27.68 0.28
CA TRP A 369 -6.98 -28.83 0.26
C TRP A 369 -6.75 -29.48 1.64
N PHE A 370 -7.19 -28.86 2.74
CA PHE A 370 -6.87 -29.23 4.13
C PHE A 370 -8.11 -29.62 4.95
N GLY A 371 -7.89 -30.36 6.03
CA GLY A 371 -8.94 -30.77 6.97
C GLY A 371 -10.15 -31.40 6.29
N LYS A 372 -11.34 -30.88 6.58
CA LYS A 372 -12.62 -31.24 5.93
C LYS A 372 -13.17 -30.13 5.05
N ARG A 373 -12.29 -29.24 4.57
CA ARG A 373 -12.62 -28.01 3.85
C ARG A 373 -13.18 -28.29 2.45
N ASN A 374 -14.50 -28.47 2.34
CA ASN A 374 -15.24 -28.63 1.08
C ASN A 374 -16.21 -27.47 0.80
N ASP A 375 -16.25 -26.51 1.70
CA ASP A 375 -16.99 -25.26 1.65
C ASP A 375 -16.33 -24.26 2.64
N ASP A 376 -16.89 -23.07 2.81
CA ASP A 376 -16.37 -22.04 3.70
C ASP A 376 -16.86 -22.14 5.16
N ASN A 377 -17.47 -23.26 5.58
CA ASN A 377 -18.05 -23.41 6.91
C ASN A 377 -17.13 -24.09 7.93
N SER A 378 -16.06 -24.77 7.50
CA SER A 378 -15.25 -25.61 8.38
C SER A 378 -13.75 -25.50 8.14
N SER A 379 -12.98 -26.07 9.07
CA SER A 379 -11.56 -26.46 8.99
C SER A 379 -10.51 -25.34 8.90
N LEU A 380 -10.84 -24.04 8.85
CA LEU A 380 -9.80 -23.03 9.02
C LEU A 380 -9.12 -23.23 10.38
N GLY A 381 -7.78 -23.24 10.38
CA GLY A 381 -6.94 -23.61 11.52
C GLY A 381 -6.42 -25.05 11.47
N ASP A 382 -7.08 -25.95 10.73
CA ASP A 382 -6.72 -27.37 10.59
C ASP A 382 -5.71 -27.54 9.43
N TRP A 383 -4.50 -26.99 9.61
CA TRP A 383 -3.47 -27.00 8.58
C TRP A 383 -2.81 -28.38 8.46
N TYR A 384 -3.62 -29.37 8.08
CA TYR A 384 -3.17 -30.72 7.67
C TYR A 384 -3.87 -31.16 6.39
N VAL A 385 -3.13 -31.88 5.56
CA VAL A 385 -3.57 -32.26 4.21
C VAL A 385 -4.77 -33.20 4.26
N ASN A 386 -5.77 -32.96 3.42
CA ASN A 386 -6.85 -33.89 3.16
C ASN A 386 -6.40 -34.94 2.14
N GLU A 387 -5.73 -35.99 2.62
CA GLU A 387 -5.17 -37.05 1.76
C GLU A 387 -6.25 -37.83 0.98
N GLU A 388 -7.46 -37.94 1.51
CA GLU A 388 -8.60 -38.58 0.80
C GLU A 388 -8.95 -37.74 -0.44
N LYS A 389 -9.17 -36.45 -0.28
CA LYS A 389 -9.49 -35.51 -1.36
C LYS A 389 -8.38 -35.41 -2.41
N LEU A 390 -7.13 -35.37 -1.96
CA LEU A 390 -5.97 -35.29 -2.86
C LEU A 390 -5.57 -36.64 -3.47
N GLY A 391 -6.15 -37.77 -2.99
CA GLY A 391 -5.80 -39.10 -3.45
C GLY A 391 -4.40 -39.55 -3.02
N GLY A 392 -3.88 -38.98 -1.92
CA GLY A 392 -2.57 -39.29 -1.34
C GLY A 392 -1.95 -38.10 -0.62
N THR A 393 -0.67 -38.22 -0.29
CA THR A 393 0.08 -37.16 0.41
C THR A 393 0.30 -35.93 -0.48
N LEU A 394 0.49 -34.76 0.14
CA LEU A 394 0.87 -33.52 -0.57
C LEU A 394 2.19 -33.69 -1.33
N THR A 395 3.16 -34.41 -0.76
CA THR A 395 4.44 -34.75 -1.43
C THR A 395 4.18 -35.38 -2.79
N LYS A 396 3.33 -36.42 -2.86
CA LYS A 396 3.01 -37.10 -4.13
C LYS A 396 2.30 -36.18 -5.12
N LEU A 397 1.41 -35.30 -4.65
CA LEU A 397 0.73 -34.35 -5.52
C LEU A 397 1.74 -33.37 -6.13
N ILE A 398 2.63 -32.80 -5.31
CA ILE A 398 3.68 -31.88 -5.77
C ILE A 398 4.60 -32.57 -6.78
N GLU A 399 5.06 -33.81 -6.48
CA GLU A 399 5.88 -34.60 -7.41
C GLU A 399 5.18 -34.83 -8.75
N ARG A 400 3.87 -35.12 -8.75
CA ARG A 400 3.08 -35.31 -9.99
C ARG A 400 2.95 -34.00 -10.78
N VAL A 401 2.73 -32.86 -10.12
CA VAL A 401 2.68 -31.53 -10.76
C VAL A 401 4.06 -31.18 -11.33
N ASN A 402 5.13 -31.36 -10.56
CA ASN A 402 6.49 -31.08 -11.03
C ASN A 402 6.94 -32.02 -12.17
N ALA A 403 6.44 -33.25 -12.22
CA ALA A 403 6.72 -34.19 -13.32
C ALA A 403 6.13 -33.70 -14.67
N GLU A 404 5.08 -32.88 -14.66
CA GLU A 404 4.57 -32.22 -15.85
C GLU A 404 5.43 -30.99 -16.28
N GLY A 405 6.50 -30.65 -15.54
CA GLY A 405 7.35 -29.50 -15.80
C GLY A 405 6.81 -28.18 -15.31
N VAL A 406 5.86 -28.18 -14.38
CA VAL A 406 5.17 -27.02 -13.83
C VAL A 406 5.48 -26.87 -12.35
N LYS A 407 5.65 -25.64 -11.88
CA LYS A 407 5.86 -25.29 -10.47
C LYS A 407 4.57 -25.42 -9.68
N PHE A 408 4.71 -25.55 -8.35
CA PHE A 408 3.58 -25.70 -7.45
C PHE A 408 3.50 -24.54 -6.44
N GLY A 409 2.31 -24.00 -6.27
CA GLY A 409 1.94 -23.02 -5.26
C GLY A 409 0.74 -23.46 -4.44
N ILE A 410 0.57 -22.84 -3.25
CA ILE A 410 -0.47 -23.19 -2.30
C ILE A 410 -1.10 -21.95 -1.66
N TRP A 411 -2.41 -22.02 -1.36
CA TRP A 411 -3.15 -21.00 -0.62
C TRP A 411 -3.16 -21.33 0.88
N ILE A 412 -3.05 -20.30 1.72
CA ILE A 412 -3.22 -20.38 3.17
C ILE A 412 -3.95 -19.15 3.71
N GLU A 413 -4.68 -19.32 4.81
CA GLU A 413 -5.34 -18.24 5.57
C GLU A 413 -5.04 -18.42 7.08
N PRO A 414 -3.79 -18.21 7.52
CA PRO A 414 -3.32 -18.65 8.84
C PRO A 414 -3.87 -17.84 10.02
N GLU A 415 -4.44 -16.67 9.77
CA GLU A 415 -4.98 -15.76 10.78
C GLU A 415 -6.41 -16.12 11.22
N MET A 416 -7.05 -17.07 10.54
CA MET A 416 -8.47 -17.37 10.70
C MET A 416 -8.69 -18.76 11.29
N VAL A 417 -9.85 -18.95 11.92
CA VAL A 417 -10.30 -20.23 12.46
C VAL A 417 -11.79 -20.42 12.24
N SER A 418 -12.21 -21.64 11.93
CA SER A 418 -13.62 -22.03 11.90
C SER A 418 -14.03 -22.60 13.25
N GLU A 419 -15.25 -22.32 13.72
CA GLU A 419 -15.81 -22.99 14.90
C GLU A 419 -15.88 -24.52 14.72
N ASP A 420 -16.14 -24.97 13.47
CA ASP A 420 -16.03 -26.38 13.11
C ASP A 420 -14.61 -26.68 12.59
N SER A 421 -13.64 -26.66 13.50
CA SER A 421 -12.26 -27.10 13.27
C SER A 421 -11.74 -27.84 14.50
N ASP A 422 -10.74 -28.68 14.31
CA ASP A 422 -10.07 -29.36 15.42
C ASP A 422 -9.31 -28.35 16.29
N LEU A 423 -8.68 -27.35 15.65
CA LEU A 423 -7.99 -26.26 16.37
C LEU A 423 -8.94 -25.53 17.32
N TYR A 424 -10.14 -25.16 16.88
CA TYR A 424 -11.09 -24.46 17.73
C TYR A 424 -11.61 -25.33 18.89
N ARG A 425 -11.79 -26.63 18.66
CA ARG A 425 -12.17 -27.57 19.73
C ARG A 425 -11.07 -27.75 20.77
N GLU A 426 -9.80 -27.69 20.33
CA GLU A 426 -8.63 -27.75 21.23
C GLU A 426 -8.41 -26.47 21.99
N HIS A 427 -8.61 -25.31 21.32
CA HIS A 427 -8.26 -23.97 21.83
C HIS A 427 -9.34 -22.92 21.53
N PRO A 428 -10.53 -23.04 22.12
CA PRO A 428 -11.62 -22.08 21.88
C PRO A 428 -11.31 -20.68 22.43
N ASP A 429 -10.28 -20.56 23.28
CA ASP A 429 -9.81 -19.30 23.86
C ASP A 429 -8.77 -18.57 22.98
N TRP A 430 -8.44 -19.12 21.80
CA TRP A 430 -7.48 -18.50 20.89
C TRP A 430 -8.11 -17.52 19.90
N GLU A 431 -9.42 -17.44 19.86
CA GLU A 431 -10.12 -16.44 19.06
C GLU A 431 -10.08 -15.04 19.72
N ILE A 432 -10.09 -13.99 18.90
CA ILE A 432 -10.38 -12.63 19.38
C ILE A 432 -11.86 -12.54 19.70
N THR A 433 -12.21 -12.53 20.98
CA THR A 433 -13.61 -12.49 21.44
C THR A 433 -13.75 -11.72 22.74
N ILE A 434 -14.95 -11.18 22.99
CA ILE A 434 -15.30 -10.52 24.25
C ILE A 434 -15.96 -11.56 25.18
N PRO A 435 -15.41 -11.83 26.37
CA PRO A 435 -15.94 -12.82 27.29
C PRO A 435 -17.44 -12.66 27.54
N GLY A 436 -18.20 -13.74 27.38
CA GLY A 436 -19.65 -13.77 27.58
C GLY A 436 -20.49 -13.22 26.41
N ARG A 437 -19.89 -12.81 25.31
CA ARG A 437 -20.57 -12.43 24.08
C ARG A 437 -20.39 -13.50 23.00
N LYS A 438 -21.39 -13.64 22.12
CA LYS A 438 -21.22 -14.43 20.91
C LYS A 438 -20.40 -13.63 19.92
N PRO A 439 -19.38 -14.23 19.26
CA PRO A 439 -18.52 -13.51 18.31
C PRO A 439 -19.31 -13.08 17.07
N VAL A 440 -18.93 -11.94 16.51
CA VAL A 440 -19.37 -11.54 15.18
C VAL A 440 -18.71 -12.47 14.16
N ARG A 441 -19.45 -12.95 13.17
CA ARG A 441 -18.95 -13.76 12.08
C ARG A 441 -18.92 -12.97 10.77
N SER A 442 -17.94 -13.25 9.95
CA SER A 442 -17.89 -12.85 8.55
C SER A 442 -17.32 -14.03 7.76
N ARG A 443 -17.95 -14.40 6.65
CA ARG A 443 -17.60 -15.58 5.86
C ARG A 443 -17.50 -16.87 6.71
N ASN A 444 -18.37 -17.02 7.72
CA ASN A 444 -18.45 -18.18 8.64
C ASN A 444 -17.16 -18.46 9.44
N GLN A 445 -16.27 -17.47 9.60
CA GLN A 445 -15.00 -17.65 10.27
C GLN A 445 -14.77 -16.61 11.38
N LEU A 446 -13.82 -16.93 12.28
CA LEU A 446 -13.37 -16.14 13.41
C LEU A 446 -11.89 -15.79 13.21
N VAL A 447 -11.38 -14.86 14.01
CA VAL A 447 -9.99 -14.40 13.96
C VAL A 447 -9.21 -15.01 15.11
N LEU A 448 -8.07 -15.63 14.84
CA LEU A 448 -7.10 -16.05 15.83
C LEU A 448 -6.38 -14.83 16.44
N ASP A 449 -6.14 -14.87 17.74
CA ASP A 449 -5.45 -13.79 18.43
C ASP A 449 -3.94 -13.82 18.20
N PHE A 450 -3.51 -13.23 17.10
CA PHE A 450 -2.08 -13.13 16.75
C PHE A 450 -1.29 -12.15 17.63
N SER A 451 -1.94 -11.42 18.55
CA SER A 451 -1.20 -10.70 19.61
C SER A 451 -0.52 -11.67 20.57
N ARG A 452 -1.06 -12.90 20.69
CA ARG A 452 -0.56 -13.96 21.57
C ARG A 452 0.53 -14.79 20.87
N LYS A 453 1.69 -14.90 21.52
CA LYS A 453 2.84 -15.63 20.97
C LYS A 453 2.57 -17.12 20.77
N GLU A 454 1.90 -17.77 21.72
CA GLU A 454 1.59 -19.20 21.68
C GLU A 454 0.68 -19.56 20.49
N VAL A 455 -0.24 -18.67 20.12
CA VAL A 455 -1.12 -18.85 18.95
C VAL A 455 -0.27 -18.81 17.67
N ARG A 456 0.54 -17.77 17.52
CA ARG A 456 1.43 -17.64 16.36
C ARG A 456 2.40 -18.80 16.21
N ASP A 457 3.02 -19.23 17.31
CA ASP A 457 4.02 -20.30 17.28
C ASP A 457 3.41 -21.65 16.87
N GLU A 458 2.20 -21.98 17.32
CA GLU A 458 1.53 -23.21 16.90
C GLU A 458 1.09 -23.14 15.44
N ILE A 459 0.48 -22.02 15.00
CA ILE A 459 0.11 -21.87 13.58
C ILE A 459 1.34 -21.90 12.68
N PHE A 460 2.43 -21.24 13.07
CA PHE A 460 3.69 -21.26 12.33
C PHE A 460 4.22 -22.70 12.17
N LYS A 461 4.22 -23.48 13.25
CA LYS A 461 4.63 -24.89 13.23
C LYS A 461 3.77 -25.72 12.27
N ARG A 462 2.43 -25.53 12.28
CA ARG A 462 1.50 -26.25 11.38
C ARG A 462 1.75 -25.88 9.92
N ILE A 463 1.90 -24.60 9.61
CA ILE A 463 2.19 -24.13 8.24
C ILE A 463 3.56 -24.65 7.77
N CYS A 464 4.61 -24.58 8.59
CA CYS A 464 5.90 -25.14 8.23
C CYS A 464 5.83 -26.65 7.96
N ALA A 465 5.05 -27.40 8.75
CA ALA A 465 4.86 -28.84 8.54
C ALA A 465 4.18 -29.15 7.19
N VAL A 466 3.38 -28.23 6.64
CA VAL A 466 2.83 -28.36 5.28
C VAL A 466 3.89 -28.02 4.23
N LEU A 467 4.58 -26.88 4.39
CA LEU A 467 5.56 -26.40 3.40
C LEU A 467 6.76 -27.33 3.28
N ASP A 468 7.17 -27.99 4.36
CA ASP A 468 8.28 -28.95 4.39
C ASP A 468 7.95 -30.28 3.68
N GLN A 469 6.70 -30.50 3.22
CA GLN A 469 6.32 -31.76 2.52
C GLN A 469 6.76 -31.81 1.05
N GLY A 470 7.17 -30.71 0.44
CA GLY A 470 7.60 -30.75 -0.96
C GLY A 470 8.08 -29.40 -1.48
N ASN A 471 8.34 -29.33 -2.79
CA ASN A 471 8.81 -28.12 -3.45
C ASN A 471 7.64 -27.12 -3.68
N VAL A 472 7.30 -26.35 -2.65
CA VAL A 472 6.35 -25.23 -2.74
C VAL A 472 7.14 -23.97 -3.09
N GLU A 473 6.82 -23.33 -4.23
CA GLU A 473 7.52 -22.14 -4.71
C GLU A 473 6.70 -20.85 -4.62
N TYR A 474 5.42 -20.97 -4.22
CA TYR A 474 4.50 -19.83 -4.10
C TYR A 474 3.48 -20.06 -2.99
N ILE A 475 3.17 -19.00 -2.27
CA ILE A 475 2.12 -18.95 -1.27
C ILE A 475 1.18 -17.79 -1.60
N LYS A 476 -0.15 -18.06 -1.66
CA LYS A 476 -1.18 -17.03 -1.58
C LYS A 476 -1.64 -16.94 -0.12
N TRP A 477 -1.26 -15.85 0.54
CA TRP A 477 -1.63 -15.57 1.93
C TRP A 477 -2.90 -14.74 1.98
N ASP A 478 -3.98 -15.32 2.47
CA ASP A 478 -5.29 -14.67 2.51
C ASP A 478 -5.72 -14.28 3.95
N MET A 479 -6.70 -13.38 4.02
CA MET A 479 -7.41 -12.98 5.22
C MET A 479 -8.80 -12.46 4.85
N ASN A 480 -9.86 -13.24 5.10
CA ASN A 480 -11.20 -12.96 4.59
C ASN A 480 -12.17 -12.40 5.65
N ARG A 481 -11.65 -11.87 6.76
CA ARG A 481 -12.47 -11.32 7.83
C ARG A 481 -11.82 -10.10 8.49
N SER A 482 -12.62 -9.05 8.74
CA SER A 482 -12.24 -7.93 9.59
C SER A 482 -12.26 -8.30 11.08
N LEU A 483 -11.44 -7.64 11.90
CA LEU A 483 -11.50 -7.73 13.36
C LEU A 483 -12.73 -6.96 13.87
N ALA A 484 -13.51 -7.56 14.76
CA ALA A 484 -14.72 -6.95 15.31
C ALA A 484 -14.77 -6.99 16.84
N ASP A 485 -14.48 -8.13 17.46
CA ASP A 485 -14.70 -8.36 18.88
C ASP A 485 -13.49 -7.95 19.71
N ILE A 486 -13.17 -6.64 19.71
CA ILE A 486 -11.97 -6.10 20.36
C ILE A 486 -12.15 -6.08 21.87
N TYR A 487 -11.43 -6.94 22.59
CA TYR A 487 -11.51 -7.10 24.02
C TYR A 487 -10.61 -6.12 24.82
N ALA A 488 -9.60 -5.54 24.18
CA ALA A 488 -8.70 -4.56 24.79
C ALA A 488 -8.26 -3.51 23.74
N PRO A 489 -8.04 -2.25 24.14
CA PRO A 489 -7.81 -1.16 23.20
C PRO A 489 -6.43 -1.18 22.51
N ASN A 490 -5.49 -2.01 22.95
CA ASN A 490 -4.18 -2.22 22.32
C ASN A 490 -4.15 -3.43 21.40
N VAL A 491 -5.15 -4.31 21.45
CA VAL A 491 -5.09 -5.63 20.78
C VAL A 491 -4.98 -5.51 19.25
N THR A 492 -5.59 -4.51 18.65
CA THR A 492 -5.51 -4.32 17.18
C THR A 492 -4.10 -3.98 16.71
N TYR A 493 -3.35 -3.21 17.51
CA TYR A 493 -1.95 -2.89 17.23
C TYR A 493 -1.05 -4.11 17.46
N ASP A 494 -1.18 -4.76 18.62
CA ASP A 494 -0.39 -5.95 18.97
C ASP A 494 -0.65 -7.12 18.01
N TYR A 495 -1.89 -7.25 17.53
CA TYR A 495 -2.25 -8.22 16.48
C TYR A 495 -1.44 -8.01 15.20
N VAL A 496 -1.37 -6.78 14.70
CA VAL A 496 -0.63 -6.47 13.47
C VAL A 496 0.87 -6.70 13.66
N LEU A 497 1.43 -6.34 14.82
CA LEU A 497 2.81 -6.71 15.16
C LEU A 497 3.02 -8.22 15.15
N GLY A 498 2.02 -8.98 15.61
CA GLY A 498 2.03 -10.43 15.55
C GLY A 498 2.02 -11.00 14.13
N VAL A 499 1.24 -10.39 13.23
CA VAL A 499 1.25 -10.75 11.79
C VAL A 499 2.63 -10.49 11.18
N TYR A 500 3.25 -9.36 11.48
CA TYR A 500 4.59 -9.04 10.99
C TYR A 500 5.66 -9.98 11.54
N ASP A 501 5.62 -10.33 12.84
CA ASP A 501 6.52 -11.33 13.45
C ASP A 501 6.40 -12.70 12.74
N PHE A 502 5.17 -13.09 12.39
CA PHE A 502 4.94 -14.34 11.66
C PHE A 502 5.49 -14.28 10.23
N LEU A 503 5.20 -13.23 9.50
CA LEU A 503 5.70 -13.02 8.13
C LEU A 503 7.22 -12.93 8.08
N GLU A 504 7.84 -12.21 9.02
CA GLU A 504 9.30 -12.12 9.16
C GLU A 504 9.94 -13.52 9.36
N LYS A 505 9.37 -14.33 10.24
CA LYS A 505 9.83 -15.71 10.45
C LYS A 505 9.63 -16.58 9.21
N LEU A 506 8.50 -16.40 8.51
CA LEU A 506 8.19 -17.19 7.32
C LEU A 506 9.13 -16.87 6.16
N THR A 507 9.33 -15.58 5.86
CA THR A 507 10.23 -15.14 4.79
C THR A 507 11.69 -15.47 5.08
N ASN A 508 12.12 -15.40 6.34
CA ASN A 508 13.46 -15.83 6.75
C ASN A 508 13.68 -17.34 6.62
N ARG A 509 12.65 -18.16 6.92
CA ARG A 509 12.76 -19.62 6.80
C ARG A 509 12.69 -20.09 5.35
N TYR A 510 11.88 -19.44 4.53
CA TYR A 510 11.61 -19.79 3.12
C TYR A 510 11.89 -18.61 2.17
N PRO A 511 13.15 -18.15 2.07
CA PRO A 511 13.49 -16.94 1.31
C PRO A 511 13.26 -17.07 -0.21
N ASP A 512 13.07 -18.28 -0.69
CA ASP A 512 12.88 -18.61 -2.10
C ASP A 512 11.42 -18.72 -2.51
N ILE A 513 10.47 -18.71 -1.57
CA ILE A 513 9.05 -18.77 -1.86
C ILE A 513 8.55 -17.35 -2.19
N LEU A 514 7.84 -17.21 -3.31
CA LEU A 514 7.10 -16.00 -3.63
C LEU A 514 5.80 -15.97 -2.81
N ILE A 515 5.63 -14.96 -1.96
CA ILE A 515 4.39 -14.78 -1.22
C ILE A 515 3.57 -13.67 -1.90
N GLU A 516 2.32 -13.99 -2.28
CA GLU A 516 1.30 -13.02 -2.68
C GLU A 516 0.38 -12.74 -1.50
N GLY A 517 0.28 -11.48 -1.10
CA GLY A 517 -0.72 -11.05 -0.13
C GLY A 517 -2.13 -11.06 -0.73
N CYS A 518 -3.10 -11.53 0.04
CA CYS A 518 -4.53 -11.42 -0.26
C CYS A 518 -5.28 -11.09 1.04
N SER A 519 -6.37 -10.36 0.95
CA SER A 519 -7.26 -10.12 2.08
C SER A 519 -8.65 -9.85 1.54
N GLY A 520 -9.33 -10.95 1.10
CA GLY A 520 -10.53 -10.82 0.29
C GLY A 520 -10.24 -9.90 -0.91
N GLY A 521 -9.22 -10.23 -1.70
CA GLY A 521 -8.67 -9.31 -2.69
C GLY A 521 -7.73 -8.27 -2.08
N GLY A 522 -7.98 -6.99 -2.37
CA GLY A 522 -7.11 -5.87 -2.00
C GLY A 522 -7.37 -5.23 -0.63
N GLY A 523 -7.90 -5.97 0.35
CA GLY A 523 -8.23 -5.44 1.68
C GLY A 523 -7.02 -5.05 2.55
N ARG A 524 -5.82 -5.51 2.19
CA ARG A 524 -4.54 -5.07 2.77
C ARG A 524 -3.53 -4.75 1.65
N PHE A 525 -3.98 -4.07 0.62
CA PHE A 525 -3.07 -3.56 -0.41
C PHE A 525 -2.41 -2.29 0.12
N ASP A 526 -1.32 -2.47 0.85
CA ASP A 526 -0.60 -1.41 1.56
C ASP A 526 0.91 -1.67 1.60
N ALA A 527 1.69 -0.63 1.94
CA ALA A 527 3.14 -0.72 1.99
C ALA A 527 3.66 -1.62 3.13
N GLY A 528 2.86 -1.84 4.18
CA GLY A 528 3.22 -2.75 5.27
C GLY A 528 3.25 -4.21 4.82
N MET A 529 2.22 -4.66 4.08
CA MET A 529 2.22 -6.02 3.49
C MET A 529 3.27 -6.15 2.40
N LEU A 530 3.47 -5.13 1.55
CA LEU A 530 4.47 -5.16 0.48
C LEU A 530 5.91 -5.33 1.01
N TYR A 531 6.16 -5.01 2.27
CA TYR A 531 7.46 -5.25 2.90
C TYR A 531 7.81 -6.74 2.96
N TYR A 532 6.82 -7.62 3.09
CA TYR A 532 6.98 -9.08 3.17
C TYR A 532 6.51 -9.81 1.90
N THR A 533 5.53 -9.24 1.20
CA THR A 533 4.87 -9.86 0.04
C THR A 533 5.01 -8.94 -1.16
N PRO A 534 6.01 -9.15 -2.06
CA PRO A 534 6.35 -8.20 -3.13
C PRO A 534 5.24 -8.06 -4.19
N GLN A 535 4.17 -8.82 -4.08
CA GLN A 535 2.92 -8.66 -4.83
C GLN A 535 1.71 -8.94 -3.94
N ILE A 536 0.59 -8.31 -4.29
CA ILE A 536 -0.69 -8.47 -3.61
C ILE A 536 -1.78 -8.70 -4.65
N TRP A 537 -2.70 -9.64 -4.40
CA TRP A 537 -3.89 -9.82 -5.20
C TRP A 537 -4.70 -8.52 -5.19
N CYS A 538 -4.79 -7.87 -6.37
CA CYS A 538 -5.26 -6.50 -6.45
C CYS A 538 -6.75 -6.36 -6.08
N SER A 539 -7.56 -7.34 -6.46
CA SER A 539 -8.99 -7.42 -6.16
C SER A 539 -9.53 -8.81 -6.51
N ASP A 540 -10.50 -9.29 -5.76
CA ASP A 540 -11.29 -10.48 -6.12
C ASP A 540 -12.17 -10.24 -7.36
N ASN A 541 -12.30 -8.99 -7.80
CA ASN A 541 -12.95 -8.68 -9.06
C ASN A 541 -12.00 -8.98 -10.23
N THR A 542 -12.30 -10.02 -10.98
CA THR A 542 -11.53 -10.44 -12.16
C THR A 542 -12.13 -9.94 -13.48
N ASP A 543 -13.20 -9.15 -13.44
CA ASP A 543 -13.77 -8.51 -14.63
C ASP A 543 -12.78 -7.48 -15.22
N ALA A 544 -12.35 -7.69 -16.47
CA ALA A 544 -11.34 -6.88 -17.13
C ALA A 544 -11.69 -5.39 -17.18
N ILE A 545 -12.96 -5.04 -17.29
CA ILE A 545 -13.41 -3.65 -17.38
C ILE A 545 -13.42 -2.97 -16.01
N ASN A 546 -13.90 -3.66 -14.97
CA ASN A 546 -13.81 -3.13 -13.60
C ASN A 546 -12.36 -2.99 -13.14
N ARG A 547 -11.50 -3.93 -13.55
CA ARG A 547 -10.05 -3.88 -13.25
C ARG A 547 -9.38 -2.64 -13.79
N THR A 548 -9.82 -2.06 -14.91
CA THR A 548 -9.24 -0.79 -15.40
C THR A 548 -9.34 0.33 -14.36
N ARG A 549 -10.46 0.40 -13.61
CA ARG A 549 -10.69 1.41 -12.55
C ARG A 549 -9.91 1.08 -11.27
N ILE A 550 -9.92 -0.20 -10.86
CA ILE A 550 -9.24 -0.67 -9.65
C ILE A 550 -7.73 -0.48 -9.80
N GLN A 551 -7.15 -0.87 -10.93
CA GLN A 551 -5.72 -0.74 -11.21
C GLN A 551 -5.31 0.73 -11.41
N TYR A 552 -6.15 1.55 -12.03
CA TYR A 552 -5.94 3.00 -12.13
C TYR A 552 -5.79 3.64 -10.74
N GLY A 553 -6.73 3.42 -9.83
CA GLY A 553 -6.65 3.98 -8.48
C GLY A 553 -5.47 3.41 -7.67
N THR A 554 -5.15 2.12 -7.86
CA THR A 554 -4.00 1.48 -7.23
C THR A 554 -2.68 2.11 -7.67
N SER A 555 -2.56 2.48 -8.94
CA SER A 555 -1.33 3.03 -9.54
C SER A 555 -0.90 4.41 -9.03
N PHE A 556 -1.70 5.08 -8.20
CA PHE A 556 -1.29 6.38 -7.64
C PHE A 556 -0.16 6.23 -6.63
N PHE A 557 -0.14 5.15 -5.87
CA PHE A 557 0.91 4.87 -4.89
C PHE A 557 1.71 3.61 -5.19
N TYR A 558 1.08 2.59 -5.78
CA TYR A 558 1.68 1.26 -5.87
C TYR A 558 2.10 0.92 -7.30
N PRO A 559 3.31 0.37 -7.50
CA PRO A 559 3.79 -0.04 -8.82
C PRO A 559 2.93 -1.17 -9.38
N VAL A 560 2.77 -1.20 -10.68
CA VAL A 560 2.01 -2.28 -11.36
C VAL A 560 2.65 -3.65 -11.11
N ALA A 561 3.95 -3.72 -10.91
CA ALA A 561 4.67 -4.94 -10.52
C ALA A 561 4.20 -5.54 -9.18
N ALA A 562 3.55 -4.74 -8.32
CA ALA A 562 2.98 -5.23 -7.06
C ALA A 562 1.54 -5.75 -7.21
N MET A 563 0.90 -5.56 -8.36
CA MET A 563 -0.52 -5.88 -8.57
C MET A 563 -0.69 -7.28 -9.16
N GLY A 564 -1.24 -8.23 -8.41
CA GLY A 564 -1.72 -9.51 -8.95
C GLY A 564 -2.87 -9.27 -9.92
N SER A 565 -2.75 -9.73 -11.17
CA SER A 565 -3.73 -9.49 -12.21
C SER A 565 -3.84 -10.68 -13.17
N HIS A 566 -5.04 -11.29 -13.22
CA HIS A 566 -5.25 -12.54 -13.93
C HIS A 566 -6.34 -12.43 -15.00
N VAL A 567 -6.20 -13.23 -16.04
CA VAL A 567 -7.23 -13.50 -17.06
C VAL A 567 -8.22 -14.50 -16.51
N SER A 568 -9.48 -14.10 -16.36
CA SER A 568 -10.55 -14.94 -15.81
C SER A 568 -11.41 -15.61 -16.89
N ALA A 569 -12.31 -16.48 -16.45
CA ALA A 569 -13.36 -17.07 -17.29
C ALA A 569 -14.41 -16.03 -17.72
N VAL A 570 -15.16 -16.33 -18.77
CA VAL A 570 -16.35 -15.59 -19.19
C VAL A 570 -17.52 -16.55 -19.45
N PRO A 571 -18.77 -16.16 -19.12
CA PRO A 571 -19.15 -14.88 -18.47
C PRO A 571 -18.48 -14.71 -17.10
N ASN A 572 -18.02 -13.50 -16.78
CA ASN A 572 -17.40 -13.24 -15.48
C ASN A 572 -18.39 -13.54 -14.35
N HIS A 573 -17.96 -14.26 -13.34
CA HIS A 573 -18.83 -14.77 -12.28
C HIS A 573 -19.47 -13.68 -11.39
N GLN A 574 -18.85 -12.48 -11.30
CA GLN A 574 -19.38 -11.37 -10.50
C GLN A 574 -20.27 -10.42 -11.29
N THR A 575 -19.92 -10.16 -12.55
CA THR A 575 -20.60 -9.15 -13.38
C THR A 575 -21.46 -9.72 -14.49
N GLY A 576 -21.29 -11.01 -14.83
CA GLY A 576 -21.91 -11.63 -15.99
C GLY A 576 -21.38 -11.11 -17.33
N ARG A 577 -20.36 -10.25 -17.34
CA ARG A 577 -19.81 -9.65 -18.56
C ARG A 577 -19.03 -10.68 -19.38
N VAL A 578 -19.15 -10.55 -20.69
CA VAL A 578 -18.37 -11.33 -21.67
C VAL A 578 -17.43 -10.35 -22.40
N THR A 579 -16.11 -10.58 -22.27
CA THR A 579 -15.08 -9.86 -22.98
C THR A 579 -14.20 -10.82 -23.76
N SER A 580 -13.52 -10.33 -24.80
CA SER A 580 -12.62 -11.17 -25.58
C SER A 580 -11.44 -11.65 -24.72
N MET A 581 -10.83 -12.78 -25.09
CA MET A 581 -9.59 -13.26 -24.46
C MET A 581 -8.48 -12.20 -24.56
N HIS A 582 -8.40 -11.49 -25.69
CA HIS A 582 -7.46 -10.40 -25.91
C HIS A 582 -7.66 -9.26 -24.90
N THR A 583 -8.87 -8.76 -24.73
CA THR A 583 -9.18 -7.67 -23.78
C THR A 583 -8.82 -8.04 -22.33
N ARG A 584 -9.14 -9.29 -21.93
CA ARG A 584 -8.75 -9.79 -20.60
C ARG A 584 -7.23 -9.83 -20.42
N GLY A 585 -6.51 -10.25 -21.47
CA GLY A 585 -5.04 -10.25 -21.47
C GLY A 585 -4.44 -8.85 -21.36
N VAL A 586 -4.95 -7.88 -22.12
CA VAL A 586 -4.49 -6.48 -22.05
C VAL A 586 -4.69 -5.91 -20.64
N ALA A 587 -5.87 -6.12 -20.04
CA ALA A 587 -6.11 -5.66 -18.66
C ALA A 587 -5.17 -6.34 -17.64
N ALA A 588 -4.94 -7.65 -17.79
CA ALA A 588 -4.11 -8.42 -16.88
C ALA A 588 -2.61 -8.13 -17.02
N MET A 589 -2.13 -7.73 -18.20
CA MET A 589 -0.71 -7.39 -18.43
C MET A 589 -0.25 -6.12 -17.74
N SER A 590 -1.16 -5.34 -17.12
CA SER A 590 -0.77 -4.23 -16.24
C SER A 590 -0.55 -4.68 -14.78
N GLY A 591 0.16 -5.77 -14.59
CA GLY A 591 0.48 -6.33 -13.29
C GLY A 591 1.31 -7.60 -13.38
N THR A 592 1.33 -8.37 -12.29
CA THR A 592 1.87 -9.73 -12.29
C THR A 592 0.86 -10.66 -12.94
N PHE A 593 1.23 -11.13 -14.11
CA PHE A 593 0.32 -11.78 -15.06
C PHE A 593 0.02 -13.24 -14.68
N GLY A 594 -1.24 -13.65 -14.80
CA GLY A 594 -1.66 -15.03 -14.58
C GLY A 594 -3.05 -15.33 -15.14
N TYR A 595 -3.58 -16.49 -14.77
CA TYR A 595 -4.87 -17.00 -15.23
C TYR A 595 -5.70 -17.54 -14.07
N GLU A 596 -7.02 -17.33 -14.13
CA GLU A 596 -8.02 -17.94 -13.26
C GLU A 596 -9.18 -18.44 -14.11
N LEU A 597 -9.03 -19.62 -14.70
CA LEU A 597 -10.02 -20.26 -15.58
C LEU A 597 -9.69 -21.75 -15.76
N ASN A 598 -10.65 -22.52 -16.26
CA ASN A 598 -10.41 -23.90 -16.62
C ASN A 598 -10.01 -24.02 -18.10
N PRO A 599 -8.72 -24.29 -18.42
CA PRO A 599 -8.25 -24.36 -19.80
C PRO A 599 -8.86 -25.49 -20.64
N ALA A 600 -9.37 -26.56 -19.98
CA ALA A 600 -10.03 -27.67 -20.66
C ALA A 600 -11.34 -27.24 -21.36
N LEU A 601 -11.95 -26.13 -20.90
CA LEU A 601 -13.18 -25.58 -21.49
C LEU A 601 -12.92 -24.64 -22.67
N LEU A 602 -11.66 -24.28 -22.93
CA LEU A 602 -11.29 -23.33 -23.98
C LEU A 602 -11.20 -24.00 -25.36
N ASN A 603 -11.63 -23.27 -26.38
CA ASN A 603 -11.46 -23.68 -27.76
C ASN A 603 -10.02 -23.45 -28.26
N ALA A 604 -9.71 -23.98 -29.46
CA ALA A 604 -8.35 -23.88 -30.02
C ALA A 604 -7.88 -22.43 -30.27
N LYS A 605 -8.80 -21.51 -30.61
CA LYS A 605 -8.48 -20.09 -30.81
C LYS A 605 -8.11 -19.41 -29.50
N GLU A 606 -8.85 -19.65 -28.44
CA GLU A 606 -8.55 -19.12 -27.11
C GLU A 606 -7.23 -19.65 -26.57
N LYS A 607 -6.94 -20.95 -26.75
CA LYS A 607 -5.64 -21.57 -26.37
C LYS A 607 -4.47 -20.96 -27.19
N ALA A 608 -4.69 -20.63 -28.47
CA ALA A 608 -3.68 -19.95 -29.28
C ALA A 608 -3.45 -18.50 -28.80
N GLU A 609 -4.51 -17.80 -28.42
CA GLU A 609 -4.43 -16.45 -27.84
C GLU A 609 -3.64 -16.45 -26.52
N ILE A 610 -3.86 -17.41 -25.61
CA ILE A 610 -3.08 -17.57 -24.38
C ILE A 610 -1.58 -17.68 -24.67
N ARG A 611 -1.19 -18.52 -25.67
CA ARG A 611 0.23 -18.65 -26.04
C ARG A 611 0.80 -17.34 -26.57
N ALA A 612 0.03 -16.58 -27.34
CA ALA A 612 0.44 -15.27 -27.85
C ALA A 612 0.61 -14.26 -26.69
N GLN A 613 -0.32 -14.22 -25.73
CA GLN A 613 -0.23 -13.38 -24.53
C GLN A 613 1.01 -13.72 -23.69
N LEU A 614 1.29 -15.00 -23.50
CA LEU A 614 2.47 -15.45 -22.76
C LEU A 614 3.78 -15.03 -23.44
N ALA A 615 3.84 -15.15 -24.77
CA ALA A 615 5.01 -14.72 -25.53
C ALA A 615 5.23 -13.20 -25.42
N GLN A 616 4.17 -12.42 -25.54
CA GLN A 616 4.21 -10.97 -25.41
C GLN A 616 4.55 -10.56 -23.96
N TYR A 617 3.91 -11.15 -22.96
CA TYR A 617 4.22 -10.84 -21.56
C TYR A 617 5.69 -11.11 -21.23
N ARG A 618 6.25 -12.24 -21.66
CA ARG A 618 7.67 -12.56 -21.44
C ARG A 618 8.62 -11.59 -22.11
N GLU A 619 8.24 -11.01 -23.23
CA GLU A 619 9.01 -9.97 -23.93
C GLU A 619 9.00 -8.63 -23.18
N TYR A 620 7.86 -8.30 -22.54
CA TYR A 620 7.65 -7.00 -21.89
C TYR A 620 7.64 -7.04 -20.35
N GLN A 621 7.78 -8.21 -19.72
CA GLN A 621 7.67 -8.33 -18.26
C GLN A 621 8.70 -7.50 -17.48
N GLU A 622 9.92 -7.35 -18.01
CA GLU A 622 10.93 -6.47 -17.42
C GLU A 622 10.52 -5.02 -17.51
N LEU A 623 10.06 -4.58 -18.70
CA LEU A 623 9.54 -3.22 -18.88
C LEU A 623 8.35 -2.93 -17.96
N ILE A 624 7.42 -3.87 -17.82
CA ILE A 624 6.25 -3.72 -16.94
C ILE A 624 6.69 -3.64 -15.47
N ARG A 625 7.73 -4.37 -15.06
CA ARG A 625 8.23 -4.40 -13.69
C ARG A 625 9.04 -3.16 -13.33
N GLU A 626 9.95 -2.71 -14.20
CA GLU A 626 10.96 -1.70 -13.89
C GLU A 626 10.66 -0.33 -14.51
N GLY A 627 9.85 -0.26 -15.55
CA GLY A 627 9.64 0.98 -16.32
C GLY A 627 8.72 1.98 -15.59
N ASP A 628 8.84 3.23 -16.00
CA ASP A 628 7.99 4.32 -15.54
C ASP A 628 6.55 4.16 -16.07
N TYR A 629 5.59 4.14 -15.14
CA TYR A 629 4.17 4.01 -15.44
C TYR A 629 3.50 5.38 -15.59
N TYR A 630 2.67 5.52 -16.64
CA TYR A 630 1.88 6.72 -16.92
C TYR A 630 0.40 6.38 -17.12
N ARG A 631 -0.48 7.09 -16.44
CA ARG A 631 -1.91 7.12 -16.72
C ARG A 631 -2.16 8.07 -17.90
N LEU A 632 -2.76 7.59 -18.97
CA LEU A 632 -3.03 8.38 -20.18
C LEU A 632 -4.48 8.83 -20.28
N SER A 633 -5.38 8.21 -19.51
CA SER A 633 -6.79 8.60 -19.42
C SER A 633 -7.35 8.26 -18.04
N ASN A 634 -8.52 8.83 -17.72
CA ASN A 634 -9.24 8.56 -16.48
C ASN A 634 -10.44 7.63 -16.76
N PRO A 635 -10.40 6.34 -16.39
CA PRO A 635 -11.46 5.37 -16.70
C PRO A 635 -12.79 5.65 -15.97
N PHE A 636 -12.82 6.64 -15.06
CA PHE A 636 -14.07 7.11 -14.42
C PHE A 636 -14.77 8.21 -15.21
N GLN A 637 -14.09 8.85 -16.17
CA GLN A 637 -14.58 10.03 -16.92
C GLN A 637 -14.55 9.82 -18.44
N ASP A 638 -13.54 9.07 -18.91
CA ASP A 638 -13.29 8.91 -20.34
C ASP A 638 -13.97 7.65 -20.90
N ASN A 639 -14.19 7.63 -22.22
CA ASN A 639 -14.76 6.50 -22.93
C ASN A 639 -13.77 5.35 -23.16
N PHE A 640 -12.53 5.51 -22.74
CA PHE A 640 -11.49 4.47 -22.77
C PHE A 640 -10.59 4.58 -21.54
N ALA A 641 -9.99 3.46 -21.17
CA ALA A 641 -8.89 3.37 -20.22
C ALA A 641 -7.59 3.22 -21.01
N ALA A 642 -6.62 4.10 -20.75
CA ALA A 642 -5.31 4.05 -21.38
C ALA A 642 -4.18 4.28 -20.37
N TRP A 643 -3.13 3.50 -20.52
CA TRP A 643 -1.92 3.61 -19.71
C TRP A 643 -0.71 3.16 -20.54
N MET A 644 0.48 3.52 -20.09
CA MET A 644 1.71 3.05 -20.71
C MET A 644 2.83 2.86 -19.70
N VAL A 645 3.79 2.03 -20.10
CA VAL A 645 5.06 1.86 -19.39
C VAL A 645 6.19 2.19 -20.33
N VAL A 646 7.18 2.95 -19.84
CA VAL A 646 8.34 3.41 -20.61
C VAL A 646 9.61 2.96 -19.91
N SER A 647 10.59 2.44 -20.65
CA SER A 647 11.90 2.08 -20.09
C SER A 647 12.68 3.31 -19.63
N ASP A 648 13.54 3.15 -18.61
CA ASP A 648 14.35 4.23 -18.03
C ASP A 648 15.19 4.96 -19.11
N ASP A 649 15.75 4.21 -20.06
CA ASP A 649 16.52 4.75 -21.18
C ASP A 649 15.64 5.30 -22.33
N ARG A 650 14.32 5.27 -22.15
CA ARG A 650 13.30 5.71 -23.11
C ARG A 650 13.41 5.04 -24.49
N SER A 651 14.01 3.86 -24.55
CA SER A 651 14.16 3.10 -25.79
C SER A 651 12.94 2.28 -26.15
N LYS A 652 12.10 1.91 -25.17
CA LYS A 652 10.92 1.06 -25.35
C LYS A 652 9.72 1.63 -24.61
N ALA A 653 8.54 1.45 -25.19
CA ALA A 653 7.27 1.72 -24.53
C ALA A 653 6.20 0.71 -24.93
N LEU A 654 5.35 0.36 -23.98
CA LEU A 654 4.15 -0.44 -24.17
C LEU A 654 2.93 0.40 -23.80
N VAL A 655 2.09 0.73 -24.77
CA VAL A 655 0.84 1.47 -24.59
C VAL A 655 -0.31 0.48 -24.61
N SER A 656 -1.18 0.54 -23.61
CA SER A 656 -2.37 -0.30 -23.50
C SER A 656 -3.62 0.56 -23.46
N VAL A 657 -4.63 0.20 -24.25
CA VAL A 657 -5.91 0.91 -24.34
C VAL A 657 -7.06 -0.07 -24.35
N ILE A 658 -8.08 0.19 -23.54
CA ILE A 658 -9.34 -0.57 -23.54
C ILE A 658 -10.49 0.42 -23.70
N ARG A 659 -11.29 0.25 -24.73
CA ARG A 659 -12.51 1.02 -24.94
C ARG A 659 -13.58 0.59 -23.92
N LEU A 660 -14.13 1.54 -23.19
CA LEU A 660 -15.13 1.28 -22.15
C LEU A 660 -16.56 1.41 -22.68
N THR A 661 -16.79 2.35 -23.60
CA THR A 661 -18.11 2.60 -24.20
C THR A 661 -17.96 2.77 -25.72
N ALA A 662 -19.00 2.40 -26.46
CA ALA A 662 -19.10 2.64 -27.89
C ALA A 662 -20.20 3.67 -28.17
N GLU A 663 -19.94 4.55 -29.12
CA GLU A 663 -20.87 5.58 -29.57
C GLU A 663 -21.13 5.42 -31.07
N ALA A 664 -22.32 5.81 -31.50
CA ALA A 664 -22.63 5.87 -32.92
C ALA A 664 -21.91 7.07 -33.57
N ASN A 665 -21.20 6.83 -34.69
CA ASN A 665 -20.45 7.85 -35.41
C ASN A 665 -19.47 8.65 -34.49
N PRO A 666 -18.55 7.94 -33.79
CA PRO A 666 -17.68 8.60 -32.80
C PRO A 666 -16.65 9.47 -33.54
N PRO A 667 -16.13 10.53 -32.88
CA PRO A 667 -14.97 11.24 -33.39
C PRO A 667 -13.73 10.34 -33.41
N ALA A 668 -12.74 10.70 -34.22
CA ALA A 668 -11.45 10.04 -34.16
C ALA A 668 -10.83 10.16 -32.76
N ALA A 669 -10.41 9.05 -32.18
CA ALA A 669 -9.79 9.00 -30.86
C ALA A 669 -8.27 9.02 -30.96
N TYR A 670 -7.63 9.92 -30.22
CA TYR A 670 -6.18 10.02 -30.10
C TYR A 670 -5.78 9.82 -28.64
N VAL A 671 -4.65 9.14 -28.43
CA VAL A 671 -4.03 9.01 -27.11
C VAL A 671 -2.66 9.69 -27.15
N THR A 672 -2.49 10.75 -26.36
CA THR A 672 -1.20 11.41 -26.18
C THR A 672 -0.32 10.59 -25.24
N LEU A 673 0.89 10.29 -25.67
CA LEU A 673 1.85 9.49 -24.94
C LEU A 673 2.66 10.34 -24.00
N LYS A 674 3.39 9.72 -23.07
CA LYS A 674 4.20 10.39 -22.04
C LYS A 674 5.58 9.76 -21.91
N GLY A 675 6.53 10.53 -21.37
CA GLY A 675 7.85 10.01 -21.03
C GLY A 675 8.72 9.59 -22.21
N MET A 676 8.37 9.96 -23.43
CA MET A 676 9.17 9.69 -24.62
C MET A 676 10.32 10.71 -24.75
N GLU A 677 11.32 10.43 -25.59
CA GLU A 677 12.37 11.36 -25.96
C GLU A 677 11.88 12.28 -27.09
N GLU A 678 11.84 13.60 -26.89
CA GLU A 678 11.27 14.57 -27.85
C GLU A 678 11.93 14.51 -29.24
N ASP A 679 13.25 14.46 -29.25
CA ASP A 679 14.08 14.50 -30.47
C ASP A 679 14.28 13.11 -31.10
N ALA A 680 13.71 12.05 -30.53
CA ALA A 680 13.85 10.69 -31.04
C ALA A 680 12.68 10.29 -31.96
N PHE A 681 12.90 9.23 -32.72
CA PHE A 681 11.88 8.58 -33.52
C PHE A 681 11.57 7.21 -32.94
N TYR A 682 10.30 6.81 -33.02
CA TYR A 682 9.81 5.54 -32.48
C TYR A 682 9.10 4.76 -33.55
N ARG A 683 9.49 3.49 -33.72
CA ARG A 683 8.83 2.55 -34.63
C ARG A 683 7.79 1.74 -33.89
N GLU A 684 6.57 1.74 -34.39
CA GLU A 684 5.54 0.80 -33.99
C GLU A 684 5.83 -0.58 -34.57
N LYS A 685 5.98 -1.57 -33.73
CA LYS A 685 6.43 -2.92 -34.12
C LYS A 685 5.46 -3.62 -35.08
N THR A 686 4.16 -3.49 -34.84
CA THR A 686 3.13 -4.17 -35.64
C THR A 686 2.97 -3.59 -37.06
N THR A 687 2.92 -2.27 -37.18
CA THR A 687 2.68 -1.60 -38.47
C THR A 687 3.97 -1.19 -39.18
N GLY A 688 5.09 -1.14 -38.46
CA GLY A 688 6.37 -0.61 -38.96
C GLY A 688 6.41 0.90 -39.15
N LYS A 689 5.32 1.62 -38.82
CA LYS A 689 5.27 3.09 -38.89
C LYS A 689 6.24 3.72 -37.90
N VAL A 690 6.81 4.85 -38.33
CA VAL A 690 7.75 5.62 -37.51
C VAL A 690 7.15 6.97 -37.16
N TYR A 691 7.21 7.33 -35.92
CA TYR A 691 6.63 8.56 -35.34
C TYR A 691 7.70 9.38 -34.63
N PRO A 692 7.71 10.73 -34.76
CA PRO A 692 8.53 11.59 -33.91
C PRO A 692 8.06 11.56 -32.46
N GLY A 693 8.98 11.50 -31.50
CA GLY A 693 8.66 11.47 -30.07
C GLY A 693 7.85 12.67 -29.61
N ALA A 694 8.25 13.87 -30.00
CA ALA A 694 7.47 15.09 -29.71
C ALA A 694 6.03 15.00 -30.24
N ALA A 695 5.80 14.50 -31.44
CA ALA A 695 4.46 14.36 -32.00
C ALA A 695 3.61 13.34 -31.27
N LEU A 696 4.20 12.24 -30.77
CA LEU A 696 3.52 11.27 -29.93
C LEU A 696 3.06 11.89 -28.60
N MET A 697 3.85 12.79 -28.03
CA MET A 697 3.54 13.46 -26.76
C MET A 697 2.59 14.65 -26.91
N GLU A 698 2.63 15.38 -28.04
CA GLU A 698 1.81 16.58 -28.24
C GLU A 698 0.51 16.31 -29.01
N ALA A 699 0.57 15.49 -30.06
CA ALA A 699 -0.57 15.17 -30.91
C ALA A 699 -1.16 13.77 -30.66
N GLY A 700 -0.37 12.88 -30.11
CA GLY A 700 -0.79 11.51 -29.79
C GLY A 700 -0.73 10.54 -30.99
N ILE A 701 -1.23 9.33 -30.72
CA ILE A 701 -1.40 8.28 -31.71
C ILE A 701 -2.88 8.03 -31.99
N LEU A 702 -3.24 7.92 -33.26
CA LEU A 702 -4.62 7.64 -33.65
C LEU A 702 -4.97 6.18 -33.30
N LEU A 703 -6.01 5.99 -32.53
CA LEU A 703 -6.57 4.67 -32.24
C LEU A 703 -7.39 4.15 -33.45
N PRO A 704 -7.42 2.82 -33.65
CA PRO A 704 -8.32 2.22 -34.64
C PRO A 704 -9.78 2.62 -34.38
N ALA A 705 -10.56 2.76 -35.45
CA ALA A 705 -11.99 3.01 -35.31
C ALA A 705 -12.64 1.83 -34.58
N ALA A 706 -13.30 2.13 -33.46
CA ALA A 706 -13.97 1.08 -32.70
C ALA A 706 -15.25 0.64 -33.36
N VAL A 707 -15.49 -0.65 -33.36
CA VAL A 707 -16.71 -1.28 -33.82
C VAL A 707 -17.61 -1.72 -32.69
N SER A 708 -17.03 -1.96 -31.48
CA SER A 708 -17.76 -2.45 -30.30
C SER A 708 -17.16 -1.95 -28.99
N GLU A 709 -17.91 -2.12 -27.91
CA GLU A 709 -17.41 -1.96 -26.55
C GLU A 709 -16.38 -3.04 -26.20
N TYR A 710 -15.49 -2.69 -25.28
CA TYR A 710 -14.48 -3.57 -24.69
C TYR A 710 -13.42 -4.07 -25.68
N GLU A 711 -13.25 -3.38 -26.81
CA GLU A 711 -12.08 -3.62 -27.67
C GLU A 711 -10.82 -3.09 -26.99
N ALA A 712 -9.76 -3.89 -27.09
CA ALA A 712 -8.46 -3.56 -26.52
C ALA A 712 -7.38 -3.46 -27.59
N TYR A 713 -6.40 -2.60 -27.35
CA TYR A 713 -5.26 -2.37 -28.20
C TYR A 713 -3.99 -2.32 -27.38
N GLN A 714 -2.91 -2.91 -27.89
CA GLN A 714 -1.56 -2.71 -27.39
C GLN A 714 -0.67 -2.19 -28.52
N ILE A 715 0.09 -1.15 -28.24
CA ILE A 715 0.98 -0.49 -29.16
C ILE A 715 2.39 -0.60 -28.59
N GLU A 716 3.25 -1.31 -29.31
CA GLU A 716 4.64 -1.56 -28.95
C GLU A 716 5.54 -0.59 -29.72
N LEU A 717 6.29 0.25 -29.01
CA LEU A 717 7.13 1.29 -29.58
C LEU A 717 8.59 1.06 -29.21
N GLU A 718 9.46 1.15 -30.21
CA GLU A 718 10.91 1.05 -30.06
C GLU A 718 11.59 2.25 -30.75
N ARG A 719 12.53 2.87 -30.03
CA ARG A 719 13.34 3.98 -30.55
C ARG A 719 14.23 3.49 -31.71
N VAL A 720 14.33 4.25 -32.80
CA VAL A 720 15.10 3.94 -34.00
C VAL A 720 16.19 4.95 -34.28
#